data_01cb269d626926bf3427a859fb0bfc25
#
_entry.id   01cb269d626926bf3427a859fb0bfc25
#
_cell.length_a   1.000
_cell.length_b   1.000
_cell.length_c   1.000
_cell.angle_alpha   90.00
_cell.angle_beta   90.00
_cell.angle_gamma   90.00
#
_symmetry.space_group_name_H-M   'P 1'
#
loop_
_entity.id
_entity.type
_entity.pdbx_description
1 polymer ?
#
loop_
_entity_poly.entity_id
_entity_poly.type
_entity_poly.pdbx_seq_one_letter_code
_entity_poly.pdbx_strand_id
1 'polypeptide(L)'
;MKIAVAQMRTTAGELERTAERMVELAKKAADEGAQLVVFPAAALMGVWPVDPPSQEGLLLDLAEVLVKISEEVPCPCIVPVLSDADGAPAPEAMLVHDGELTPLKLSALLRSSATGQTDKHAGEGLEEDGPAPDLPVFELGGVHFGLAFSFDDLNDFDDYDFDVDVVLYLDGYGFAMDDPSSAMGVSVSDGRFMDDAEATGAWIVGVGSLGTYGTQVFTGSSFVLTPWGELAAQSPSFEEDLLIADVDPELNGPLDHPLNPEVYDCPLVAWNALAQGLTESLSQMGFTQAAVLVDGTLDSSAVATLATDALGPTNVHALLVTGIDDKLDSSARRLAENLRLPVRELPMAALSPDHALAADLAQAHLVALAREEGAMPLSNLDKTALALEVLPGSMPRAGLAPLGDVYRYAVIELVHMRNTISPVISRTSRHAFEVPAIPGIEECGPTPESRLDFVDYVLASHIEWGRPLSDIADDGGHPQVVSAILDRLASCEPARMSCGPVIVASSRTLEDVAWPLGMMWRDRARTKAERAGEGIGGTISLGDDLDEAIAQAAEELGSVAGSHDASKGQQGGEEASVPATPRDREKDMRDILNLLRDFSLTGGLAADQPEGRSGRHGQGGRPGPGGTPGDSSIWRTFSEN
;
A
#
# COMPACT_ATOMS: atom_id res chain seq x y z
N MET A 1 15.06 -15.35 -26.64
CA MET A 1 16.01 -14.51 -25.88
C MET A 1 16.05 -14.99 -24.43
N LYS A 2 17.24 -15.05 -23.80
CA LYS A 2 17.33 -15.44 -22.40
C LYS A 2 17.36 -14.21 -21.50
N ILE A 3 16.40 -14.07 -20.59
CA ILE A 3 16.23 -12.94 -19.66
C ILE A 3 16.52 -13.44 -18.24
N ALA A 4 17.24 -12.65 -17.46
CA ALA A 4 17.44 -12.87 -16.04
C ALA A 4 16.76 -11.77 -15.22
N VAL A 5 16.03 -12.15 -14.18
CA VAL A 5 15.47 -11.25 -13.17
C VAL A 5 16.26 -11.40 -11.89
N ALA A 6 16.87 -10.34 -11.42
CA ALA A 6 17.69 -10.33 -10.21
C ALA A 6 16.86 -9.93 -8.99
N GLN A 7 16.12 -10.86 -8.40
CA GLN A 7 15.39 -10.63 -7.15
C GLN A 7 16.38 -10.52 -6.00
N MET A 8 16.68 -9.31 -5.57
CA MET A 8 17.75 -9.05 -4.59
C MET A 8 17.29 -8.11 -3.48
N ARG A 9 17.87 -8.29 -2.28
CA ARG A 9 17.73 -7.34 -1.18
C ARG A 9 18.69 -6.17 -1.35
N THR A 10 18.23 -5.00 -0.96
CA THR A 10 19.00 -3.76 -0.99
C THR A 10 18.88 -3.05 0.34
N THR A 11 19.97 -2.41 0.76
CA THR A 11 19.94 -1.47 1.89
C THR A 11 19.88 -0.06 1.34
N ALA A 12 18.84 0.68 1.67
CA ALA A 12 18.66 2.05 1.21
C ALA A 12 19.90 2.92 1.53
N GLY A 13 20.43 3.61 0.52
CA GLY A 13 21.60 4.49 0.64
C GLY A 13 22.97 3.79 0.58
N GLU A 14 23.06 2.46 0.53
CA GLU A 14 24.34 1.75 0.31
C GLU A 14 24.63 1.59 -1.19
N LEU A 15 24.73 2.69 -1.92
CA LEU A 15 24.81 2.71 -3.40
C LEU A 15 25.96 1.87 -3.96
N GLU A 16 27.18 2.06 -3.45
CA GLU A 16 28.37 1.35 -3.95
C GLU A 16 28.28 -0.17 -3.75
N ARG A 17 27.88 -0.60 -2.55
CA ARG A 17 27.74 -2.02 -2.23
C ARG A 17 26.62 -2.67 -3.05
N THR A 18 25.54 -1.95 -3.24
CA THR A 18 24.43 -2.41 -4.08
C THR A 18 24.87 -2.56 -5.53
N ALA A 19 25.60 -1.57 -6.07
CA ALA A 19 26.16 -1.64 -7.41
C ALA A 19 27.12 -2.83 -7.61
N GLU A 20 28.00 -3.07 -6.65
CA GLU A 20 28.88 -4.25 -6.69
C GLU A 20 28.09 -5.56 -6.73
N ARG A 21 27.00 -5.64 -5.95
CA ARG A 21 26.11 -6.79 -5.95
C ARG A 21 25.36 -6.94 -7.28
N MET A 22 24.87 -5.84 -7.86
CA MET A 22 24.22 -5.84 -9.17
C MET A 22 25.16 -6.34 -10.26
N VAL A 23 26.41 -5.85 -10.28
CA VAL A 23 27.44 -6.30 -11.22
C VAL A 23 27.76 -7.79 -11.02
N GLU A 24 27.85 -8.28 -9.77
CA GLU A 24 28.05 -9.70 -9.48
C GLU A 24 26.91 -10.57 -10.04
N LEU A 25 25.65 -10.15 -9.82
CA LEU A 25 24.49 -10.85 -10.34
C LEU A 25 24.41 -10.81 -11.87
N ALA A 26 24.74 -9.66 -12.49
CA ALA A 26 24.82 -9.56 -13.94
C ALA A 26 25.88 -10.49 -14.54
N LYS A 27 27.05 -10.63 -13.91
CA LYS A 27 28.08 -11.59 -14.31
C LYS A 27 27.60 -13.03 -14.21
N LYS A 28 26.93 -13.39 -13.11
CA LYS A 28 26.34 -14.73 -12.95
C LYS A 28 25.28 -15.02 -14.02
N ALA A 29 24.40 -14.06 -14.28
CA ALA A 29 23.37 -14.18 -15.31
C ALA A 29 23.99 -14.38 -16.70
N ALA A 30 25.02 -13.62 -17.05
CA ALA A 30 25.74 -13.75 -18.32
C ALA A 30 26.45 -15.10 -18.44
N ASP A 31 27.06 -15.61 -17.37
CA ASP A 31 27.69 -16.95 -17.35
C ASP A 31 26.66 -18.05 -17.63
N GLU A 32 25.40 -17.85 -17.29
CA GLU A 32 24.27 -18.74 -17.61
C GLU A 32 23.62 -18.44 -18.97
N GLY A 33 24.17 -17.45 -19.68
CA GLY A 33 23.80 -17.10 -21.04
C GLY A 33 22.67 -16.08 -21.14
N ALA A 34 22.37 -15.32 -20.08
CA ALA A 34 21.40 -14.24 -20.14
C ALA A 34 21.88 -13.13 -21.10
N GLN A 35 20.94 -12.58 -21.87
CA GLN A 35 21.15 -11.52 -22.85
C GLN A 35 20.60 -10.18 -22.35
N LEU A 36 19.78 -10.21 -21.32
CA LEU A 36 19.24 -9.07 -20.59
C LEU A 36 19.13 -9.43 -19.12
N VAL A 37 19.51 -8.52 -18.23
CA VAL A 37 19.27 -8.63 -16.78
C VAL A 37 18.35 -7.50 -16.35
N VAL A 38 17.31 -7.81 -15.59
CA VAL A 38 16.36 -6.82 -15.08
C VAL A 38 16.43 -6.78 -13.55
N PHE A 39 16.65 -5.59 -13.01
CA PHE A 39 16.69 -5.33 -11.57
C PHE A 39 15.37 -4.78 -11.06
N PRO A 40 15.00 -5.02 -9.78
CA PRO A 40 13.76 -4.54 -9.19
C PRO A 40 13.69 -3.01 -9.11
N ALA A 41 12.48 -2.48 -9.05
CA ALA A 41 12.20 -1.03 -9.00
C ALA A 41 12.97 -0.28 -7.89
N ALA A 42 13.16 -0.91 -6.75
CA ALA A 42 13.85 -0.31 -5.60
C ALA A 42 15.32 -0.75 -5.45
N ALA A 43 15.90 -1.47 -6.42
CA ALA A 43 17.18 -2.17 -6.25
C ALA A 43 18.36 -1.26 -5.89
N LEU A 44 18.51 -0.10 -6.51
CA LEU A 44 19.67 0.75 -6.31
C LEU A 44 19.49 1.77 -5.19
N MET A 45 18.33 2.38 -5.09
CA MET A 45 18.08 3.50 -4.18
C MET A 45 17.24 3.15 -2.97
N GLY A 46 16.46 2.09 -3.03
CA GLY A 46 15.32 1.85 -2.14
C GLY A 46 14.14 2.77 -2.50
N VAL A 47 13.08 2.70 -1.71
CA VAL A 47 11.95 3.63 -1.82
C VAL A 47 12.34 4.98 -1.24
N TRP A 48 12.10 6.03 -1.98
CA TRP A 48 12.58 7.35 -1.67
C TRP A 48 11.46 8.25 -1.10
N PRO A 49 11.48 8.57 0.19
CA PRO A 49 10.45 9.44 0.78
C PRO A 49 10.84 10.93 0.80
N VAL A 50 12.03 11.31 0.32
CA VAL A 50 12.58 12.65 0.50
C VAL A 50 12.67 13.37 -0.85
N ASP A 51 12.43 14.68 -0.87
CA ASP A 51 12.56 15.56 -2.01
C ASP A 51 13.97 15.46 -2.65
N PRO A 52 14.12 14.81 -3.83
CA PRO A 52 15.43 14.60 -4.46
C PRO A 52 16.23 15.88 -4.71
N PRO A 53 15.64 17.03 -5.12
CA PRO A 53 16.37 18.28 -5.30
C PRO A 53 17.09 18.78 -4.04
N SER A 54 16.62 18.42 -2.85
CA SER A 54 17.30 18.75 -1.60
C SER A 54 18.54 17.89 -1.30
N GLN A 55 18.78 16.85 -2.11
CA GLN A 55 19.81 15.81 -1.92
C GLN A 55 20.79 15.77 -3.10
N GLU A 56 21.29 16.92 -3.56
CA GLU A 56 22.18 17.02 -4.72
C GLU A 56 23.37 16.03 -4.65
N GLY A 57 23.98 15.86 -3.46
CA GLY A 57 25.09 14.93 -3.26
C GLY A 57 24.73 13.48 -3.60
N LEU A 58 23.55 13.05 -3.20
CA LEU A 58 23.07 11.69 -3.47
C LEU A 58 22.80 11.47 -4.96
N LEU A 59 22.24 12.46 -5.66
CA LEU A 59 22.03 12.36 -7.12
C LEU A 59 23.36 12.27 -7.89
N LEU A 60 24.41 12.96 -7.41
CA LEU A 60 25.76 12.85 -7.98
C LEU A 60 26.36 11.47 -7.72
N ASP A 61 26.27 10.97 -6.49
CA ASP A 61 26.76 9.63 -6.13
C ASP A 61 26.01 8.54 -6.91
N LEU A 62 24.67 8.69 -7.09
CA LEU A 62 23.85 7.80 -7.90
C LEU A 62 24.34 7.77 -9.37
N ALA A 63 24.59 8.95 -9.96
CA ALA A 63 25.09 9.04 -11.33
C ALA A 63 26.46 8.37 -11.47
N GLU A 64 27.37 8.58 -10.50
CA GLU A 64 28.69 7.93 -10.49
C GLU A 64 28.59 6.40 -10.43
N VAL A 65 27.72 5.90 -9.57
CA VAL A 65 27.46 4.47 -9.42
C VAL A 65 26.84 3.85 -10.68
N LEU A 66 25.90 4.55 -11.34
CA LEU A 66 25.31 4.10 -12.60
C LEU A 66 26.35 4.01 -13.72
N VAL A 67 27.27 4.98 -13.84
CA VAL A 67 28.38 4.92 -14.78
C VAL A 67 29.25 3.69 -14.49
N LYS A 68 29.62 3.45 -13.23
CA LYS A 68 30.40 2.27 -12.83
C LYS A 68 29.68 0.96 -13.22
N ILE A 69 28.38 0.85 -12.96
CA ILE A 69 27.59 -0.33 -13.36
C ILE A 69 27.67 -0.51 -14.89
N SER A 70 27.45 0.56 -15.67
CA SER A 70 27.44 0.48 -17.14
C SER A 70 28.78 0.02 -17.75
N GLU A 71 29.90 0.33 -17.09
CA GLU A 71 31.25 -0.08 -17.52
C GLU A 71 31.59 -1.54 -17.14
N GLU A 72 30.97 -2.08 -16.06
CA GLU A 72 31.36 -3.37 -15.49
C GLU A 72 30.40 -4.52 -15.83
N VAL A 73 29.14 -4.25 -16.27
CA VAL A 73 28.20 -5.29 -16.63
C VAL A 73 28.54 -5.95 -17.97
N PRO A 74 28.48 -7.30 -18.04
CA PRO A 74 28.86 -8.04 -19.25
C PRO A 74 27.75 -8.13 -20.31
N CYS A 75 26.53 -7.74 -19.99
CA CYS A 75 25.38 -7.73 -20.89
C CYS A 75 24.44 -6.58 -20.52
N PRO A 76 23.50 -6.22 -21.41
CA PRO A 76 22.51 -5.19 -21.14
C PRO A 76 21.74 -5.43 -19.85
N CYS A 77 21.56 -4.36 -19.07
CA CYS A 77 20.81 -4.40 -17.82
C CYS A 77 19.76 -3.28 -17.79
N ILE A 78 18.58 -3.58 -17.26
CA ILE A 78 17.58 -2.57 -16.89
C ILE A 78 17.75 -2.26 -15.41
N VAL A 79 18.10 -1.00 -15.11
CA VAL A 79 18.30 -0.50 -13.75
C VAL A 79 17.24 0.58 -13.48
N PRO A 80 16.20 0.27 -12.71
CA PRO A 80 15.21 1.27 -12.30
C PRO A 80 15.82 2.33 -11.39
N VAL A 81 15.42 3.58 -11.62
CA VAL A 81 15.83 4.76 -10.86
C VAL A 81 14.63 5.70 -10.70
N LEU A 82 14.80 6.76 -9.94
CA LEU A 82 13.88 7.88 -9.92
C LEU A 82 14.42 9.02 -10.78
N SER A 83 13.55 9.63 -11.54
CA SER A 83 13.82 10.88 -12.25
C SER A 83 13.08 12.04 -11.57
N ASP A 84 13.55 13.24 -11.80
CA ASP A 84 12.84 14.47 -11.42
C ASP A 84 12.04 14.92 -12.65
N ALA A 85 10.79 14.49 -12.73
CA ALA A 85 9.86 14.96 -13.75
C ALA A 85 8.96 16.04 -13.12
N ASP A 86 9.03 17.26 -13.65
CA ASP A 86 8.20 18.39 -13.21
C ASP A 86 8.31 18.74 -11.71
N GLY A 87 9.46 18.48 -11.09
CA GLY A 87 9.70 18.76 -9.67
C GLY A 87 9.15 17.71 -8.70
N ALA A 88 8.74 16.55 -9.20
CA ALA A 88 8.31 15.41 -8.39
C ALA A 88 9.10 14.15 -8.77
N PRO A 89 9.43 13.27 -7.80
CA PRO A 89 10.04 11.97 -8.09
C PRO A 89 9.11 11.12 -8.96
N ALA A 90 9.62 10.64 -10.07
CA ALA A 90 8.88 9.75 -10.97
C ALA A 90 9.71 8.50 -11.30
N PRO A 91 9.09 7.32 -11.44
CA PRO A 91 9.82 6.11 -11.83
C PRO A 91 10.39 6.26 -13.24
N GLU A 92 11.66 5.87 -13.38
CA GLU A 92 12.41 5.80 -14.63
C GLU A 92 13.20 4.50 -14.64
N ALA A 93 13.61 4.02 -15.81
CA ALA A 93 14.53 2.91 -15.94
C ALA A 93 15.65 3.25 -16.92
N MET A 94 16.87 2.89 -16.52
CA MET A 94 18.06 3.05 -17.35
C MET A 94 18.40 1.73 -18.02
N LEU A 95 18.51 1.72 -19.35
CA LEU A 95 19.21 0.66 -20.05
C LEU A 95 20.72 0.96 -19.98
N VAL A 96 21.47 0.07 -19.33
CA VAL A 96 22.89 0.24 -19.08
C VAL A 96 23.69 -0.87 -19.74
N HIS A 97 24.69 -0.51 -20.59
CA HIS A 97 25.57 -1.46 -21.24
C HIS A 97 26.76 -0.72 -21.92
N ASP A 98 27.93 -1.32 -21.92
CA ASP A 98 29.13 -0.84 -22.62
C ASP A 98 29.51 0.62 -22.31
N GLY A 99 29.31 1.07 -21.09
CA GLY A 99 29.55 2.46 -20.66
C GLY A 99 28.45 3.45 -21.09
N GLU A 100 27.37 2.99 -21.71
CA GLU A 100 26.24 3.83 -22.11
C GLU A 100 25.08 3.72 -21.10
N LEU A 101 24.41 4.85 -20.89
CA LEU A 101 23.25 5.01 -20.04
C LEU A 101 22.11 5.62 -20.85
N THR A 102 21.06 4.87 -21.08
CA THR A 102 19.89 5.33 -21.84
C THR A 102 18.65 5.36 -20.95
N PRO A 103 18.12 6.55 -20.58
CA PRO A 103 16.86 6.65 -19.86
C PRO A 103 15.71 6.29 -20.80
N LEU A 104 14.89 5.32 -20.42
CA LEU A 104 13.90 4.72 -21.33
C LEU A 104 12.62 5.55 -21.39
N LYS A 105 12.08 5.97 -20.24
CA LYS A 105 10.86 6.79 -20.19
C LYS A 105 11.09 8.20 -20.76
N LEU A 106 12.17 8.87 -20.34
CA LEU A 106 12.53 10.17 -20.88
C LEU A 106 12.79 10.11 -22.40
N SER A 107 13.43 9.04 -22.88
CA SER A 107 13.68 8.86 -24.32
C SER A 107 12.38 8.66 -25.11
N ALA A 108 11.37 7.97 -24.55
CA ALA A 108 10.06 7.83 -25.14
C ALA A 108 9.35 9.20 -25.24
N LEU A 109 9.31 9.95 -24.14
CA LEU A 109 8.73 11.29 -24.06
C LEU A 109 9.37 12.27 -25.08
N LEU A 110 10.70 12.25 -25.20
CA LEU A 110 11.43 13.10 -26.14
C LEU A 110 11.15 12.72 -27.60
N ARG A 111 10.98 11.43 -27.92
CA ARG A 111 10.62 10.97 -29.26
C ARG A 111 9.21 11.43 -29.64
N SER A 112 8.23 11.24 -28.78
CA SER A 112 6.85 11.70 -28.94
C SER A 112 6.80 13.21 -29.19
N SER A 113 7.50 13.99 -28.37
CA SER A 113 7.54 15.45 -28.51
C SER A 113 8.22 15.93 -29.81
N ALA A 114 9.26 15.23 -30.27
CA ALA A 114 10.02 15.60 -31.46
C ALA A 114 9.29 15.27 -32.78
N THR A 115 8.50 14.22 -32.80
CA THR A 115 7.80 13.77 -34.01
C THR A 115 6.49 14.52 -34.23
N GLY A 116 5.96 15.19 -33.23
CA GLY A 116 4.61 15.81 -33.29
C GLY A 116 3.52 14.78 -33.64
N GLN A 117 3.89 13.54 -33.58
CA GLN A 117 3.04 12.37 -33.77
C GLN A 117 2.84 11.72 -32.39
N THR A 118 1.69 11.84 -31.84
CA THR A 118 1.10 10.69 -31.14
C THR A 118 1.18 9.56 -32.15
N ASP A 119 1.96 8.52 -31.86
CA ASP A 119 2.14 7.39 -32.79
C ASP A 119 0.78 6.90 -33.23
N LYS A 120 0.55 6.93 -34.56
CA LYS A 120 -0.71 6.52 -35.19
C LYS A 120 -0.80 4.99 -35.27
N HIS A 121 -0.45 4.29 -34.22
CA HIS A 121 -0.70 2.86 -34.09
C HIS A 121 -1.90 2.55 -33.18
N ALA A 122 -2.66 3.58 -32.76
CA ALA A 122 -4.00 3.37 -32.23
C ALA A 122 -4.89 2.88 -33.38
N GLY A 123 -5.38 1.66 -33.27
CA GLY A 123 -6.28 1.06 -34.25
C GLY A 123 -7.46 1.97 -34.56
N GLU A 124 -7.93 1.96 -35.85
CA GLU A 124 -9.06 2.74 -36.34
C GLU A 124 -10.38 2.35 -35.64
N GLY A 125 -10.58 2.75 -34.39
CA GLY A 125 -11.82 2.37 -33.70
C GLY A 125 -12.21 3.11 -32.41
N LEU A 126 -11.33 3.85 -31.74
CA LEU A 126 -11.66 4.48 -30.48
C LEU A 126 -11.44 6.00 -30.52
N GLU A 127 -12.39 6.73 -31.11
CA GLU A 127 -12.41 8.22 -31.15
C GLU A 127 -12.83 8.86 -29.79
N GLU A 128 -13.03 8.10 -28.69
CA GLU A 128 -13.54 8.63 -27.42
C GLU A 128 -12.48 8.69 -26.29
N ASP A 129 -11.37 8.01 -26.42
CA ASP A 129 -10.28 8.05 -25.45
C ASP A 129 -9.12 8.90 -25.98
N GLY A 130 -8.54 9.76 -25.13
CA GLY A 130 -7.53 10.76 -25.45
C GLY A 130 -6.30 10.22 -26.20
N PRO A 131 -5.21 11.00 -26.36
CA PRO A 131 -3.99 10.51 -27.01
C PRO A 131 -3.41 9.33 -26.22
N ALA A 132 -2.82 8.34 -26.95
CA ALA A 132 -2.17 7.20 -26.35
C ALA A 132 -1.09 7.67 -25.33
N PRO A 133 -0.93 7.00 -24.19
CA PRO A 133 0.07 7.35 -23.19
C PRO A 133 1.50 7.15 -23.74
N ASP A 134 2.44 7.94 -23.25
CA ASP A 134 3.88 7.85 -23.63
C ASP A 134 4.57 6.70 -22.89
N LEU A 135 4.17 5.45 -23.15
CA LEU A 135 4.79 4.27 -22.54
C LEU A 135 6.21 4.04 -23.11
N PRO A 136 7.17 3.64 -22.27
CA PRO A 136 8.53 3.37 -22.73
C PRO A 136 8.57 2.04 -23.49
N VAL A 137 8.82 2.12 -24.81
CA VAL A 137 9.07 0.97 -25.70
C VAL A 137 10.49 1.08 -26.27
N PHE A 138 11.23 -0.03 -26.28
CA PHE A 138 12.57 -0.11 -26.85
C PHE A 138 12.84 -1.47 -27.50
N GLU A 139 13.80 -1.51 -28.43
CA GLU A 139 14.23 -2.74 -29.09
C GLU A 139 15.59 -3.20 -28.55
N LEU A 140 15.73 -4.50 -28.26
CA LEU A 140 16.99 -5.12 -27.92
C LEU A 140 17.10 -6.52 -28.55
N GLY A 141 18.12 -6.70 -29.40
CA GLY A 141 18.36 -7.99 -30.04
C GLY A 141 17.24 -8.47 -30.97
N GLY A 142 16.45 -7.58 -31.53
CA GLY A 142 15.31 -7.88 -32.41
C GLY A 142 14.03 -8.23 -31.66
N VAL A 143 13.96 -7.98 -30.36
CA VAL A 143 12.77 -8.14 -29.49
C VAL A 143 12.32 -6.76 -29.02
N HIS A 144 11.02 -6.49 -29.12
CA HIS A 144 10.41 -5.25 -28.67
C HIS A 144 9.96 -5.38 -27.22
N PHE A 145 10.46 -4.50 -26.36
CA PHE A 145 10.16 -4.45 -24.93
C PHE A 145 9.31 -3.25 -24.59
N GLY A 146 8.28 -3.46 -23.77
CA GLY A 146 7.55 -2.42 -23.06
C GLY A 146 7.96 -2.39 -21.59
N LEU A 147 7.86 -1.22 -20.93
CA LEU A 147 8.05 -1.06 -19.48
C LEU A 147 6.77 -0.57 -18.83
N ALA A 148 6.31 -1.30 -17.83
CA ALA A 148 5.21 -0.93 -16.95
C ALA A 148 5.72 -0.78 -15.51
N PHE A 149 5.38 0.32 -14.84
CA PHE A 149 5.71 0.57 -13.43
C PHE A 149 4.50 0.46 -12.51
N SER A 150 3.32 0.31 -13.11
CA SER A 150 2.04 0.17 -12.41
C SER A 150 1.11 -0.76 -13.18
N PHE A 151 0.02 -1.17 -12.54
CA PHE A 151 -1.05 -1.90 -13.23
C PHE A 151 -1.75 -1.04 -14.28
N ASP A 152 -1.81 0.29 -14.08
CA ASP A 152 -2.37 1.20 -15.08
C ASP A 152 -1.51 1.23 -16.35
N ASP A 153 -0.16 1.30 -16.21
CA ASP A 153 0.75 1.18 -17.36
C ASP A 153 0.58 -0.17 -18.08
N LEU A 154 0.34 -1.25 -17.34
CA LEU A 154 0.13 -2.58 -17.92
C LEU A 154 -1.19 -2.65 -18.69
N ASN A 155 -2.27 -2.07 -18.15
CA ASN A 155 -3.56 -1.94 -18.82
C ASN A 155 -3.46 -1.07 -20.08
N ASP A 156 -2.65 -0.01 -20.06
CA ASP A 156 -2.44 0.86 -21.22
C ASP A 156 -1.79 0.09 -22.40
N PHE A 157 -0.92 -0.91 -22.14
CA PHE A 157 -0.39 -1.79 -23.18
C PHE A 157 -1.47 -2.61 -23.88
N ASP A 158 -2.52 -3.01 -23.17
CA ASP A 158 -3.68 -3.69 -23.72
C ASP A 158 -4.61 -2.72 -24.46
N ASP A 159 -4.99 -1.61 -23.82
CA ASP A 159 -5.98 -0.67 -24.32
C ASP A 159 -5.55 0.02 -25.64
N TYR A 160 -4.23 0.23 -25.86
CA TYR A 160 -3.69 0.98 -26.99
C TYR A 160 -2.95 0.12 -28.05
N ASP A 161 -2.97 -1.22 -27.96
CA ASP A 161 -2.40 -2.17 -28.93
C ASP A 161 -0.94 -1.82 -29.34
N PHE A 162 -0.06 -1.70 -28.34
CA PHE A 162 1.36 -1.47 -28.59
C PHE A 162 2.03 -2.70 -29.22
N ASP A 163 2.90 -2.50 -30.22
CA ASP A 163 3.69 -3.57 -30.83
C ASP A 163 4.87 -3.96 -29.92
N VAL A 164 4.59 -4.82 -28.93
CA VAL A 164 5.57 -5.31 -27.95
C VAL A 164 5.54 -6.82 -27.88
N ASP A 165 6.72 -7.42 -27.79
CA ASP A 165 6.90 -8.87 -27.62
C ASP A 165 6.94 -9.26 -26.13
N VAL A 166 7.45 -8.33 -25.30
CA VAL A 166 7.68 -8.55 -23.86
C VAL A 166 7.37 -7.28 -23.08
N VAL A 167 6.56 -7.38 -22.06
CA VAL A 167 6.35 -6.31 -21.08
C VAL A 167 7.14 -6.64 -19.82
N LEU A 168 8.03 -5.73 -19.42
CA LEU A 168 8.74 -5.77 -18.14
C LEU A 168 7.92 -4.99 -17.11
N TYR A 169 7.27 -5.69 -16.19
CA TYR A 169 6.52 -5.09 -15.10
C TYR A 169 7.44 -4.90 -13.88
N LEU A 170 7.78 -3.66 -13.58
CA LEU A 170 8.70 -3.29 -12.50
C LEU A 170 7.91 -2.87 -11.27
N ASP A 171 7.60 -3.82 -10.40
CA ASP A 171 6.79 -3.58 -9.21
C ASP A 171 7.50 -2.69 -8.19
N GLY A 172 6.96 -1.51 -7.97
CA GLY A 172 7.40 -0.54 -6.98
C GLY A 172 6.49 -0.41 -5.76
N TYR A 173 5.43 -1.23 -5.65
CA TYR A 173 4.47 -1.18 -4.56
C TYR A 173 4.88 -2.10 -3.41
N GLY A 174 4.76 -1.57 -2.19
CA GLY A 174 4.98 -2.35 -0.99
C GLY A 174 3.76 -3.20 -0.62
N PHE A 175 4.01 -4.26 0.14
CA PHE A 175 2.97 -5.15 0.63
C PHE A 175 1.94 -4.41 1.50
N ALA A 176 0.65 -4.67 1.24
CA ALA A 176 -0.48 -4.21 2.02
C ALA A 176 -1.49 -5.34 2.24
N MET A 177 -1.93 -5.55 3.48
CA MET A 177 -2.87 -6.61 3.83
C MET A 177 -4.27 -6.37 3.26
N ASP A 178 -4.64 -5.11 3.09
CA ASP A 178 -5.94 -4.67 2.53
C ASP A 178 -5.94 -4.65 1.00
N ASP A 179 -4.79 -4.86 0.36
CA ASP A 179 -4.64 -5.05 -1.08
C ASP A 179 -3.81 -6.31 -1.37
N PRO A 180 -4.44 -7.49 -1.51
CA PRO A 180 -3.72 -8.73 -1.85
C PRO A 180 -2.91 -8.62 -3.14
N SER A 181 -3.31 -7.76 -4.07
CA SER A 181 -2.59 -7.54 -5.34
C SER A 181 -1.22 -6.89 -5.14
N SER A 182 -0.97 -6.27 -4.00
CA SER A 182 0.33 -5.73 -3.61
C SER A 182 1.40 -6.81 -3.38
N ALA A 183 1.01 -8.06 -3.21
CA ALA A 183 1.92 -9.20 -3.19
C ALA A 183 1.93 -9.87 -4.56
N MET A 184 2.98 -9.65 -5.35
CA MET A 184 3.09 -10.15 -6.72
C MET A 184 2.79 -11.65 -6.85
N GLY A 185 3.26 -12.47 -5.90
CA GLY A 185 2.97 -13.90 -5.88
C GLY A 185 1.49 -14.23 -5.75
N VAL A 186 0.75 -13.46 -4.95
CA VAL A 186 -0.72 -13.60 -4.81
C VAL A 186 -1.40 -13.24 -6.13
N SER A 187 -1.03 -12.14 -6.76
CA SER A 187 -1.58 -11.73 -8.06
C SER A 187 -1.33 -12.75 -9.16
N VAL A 188 -0.16 -13.40 -9.18
CA VAL A 188 0.11 -14.53 -10.09
C VAL A 188 -0.80 -15.72 -9.78
N SER A 189 -0.94 -16.07 -8.48
CA SER A 189 -1.79 -17.18 -8.04
C SER A 189 -3.27 -16.97 -8.38
N ASP A 190 -3.76 -15.75 -8.28
CA ASP A 190 -5.15 -15.37 -8.55
C ASP A 190 -5.44 -15.18 -10.05
N GLY A 191 -4.41 -15.31 -10.90
CA GLY A 191 -4.55 -15.25 -12.36
C GLY A 191 -4.61 -13.83 -12.95
N ARG A 192 -4.44 -12.78 -12.15
CA ARG A 192 -4.53 -11.39 -12.61
C ARG A 192 -3.60 -11.10 -13.80
N PHE A 193 -2.32 -11.44 -13.67
CA PHE A 193 -1.35 -11.25 -14.75
C PHE A 193 -1.57 -12.19 -15.95
N MET A 194 -2.34 -13.28 -15.79
CA MET A 194 -2.68 -14.17 -16.89
C MET A 194 -3.65 -13.50 -17.85
N ASP A 195 -4.65 -12.78 -17.30
CA ASP A 195 -5.60 -12.01 -18.08
C ASP A 195 -4.89 -10.87 -18.86
N ASP A 196 -3.94 -10.17 -18.19
CA ASP A 196 -3.14 -9.13 -18.83
C ASP A 196 -2.23 -9.68 -19.93
N ALA A 197 -1.63 -10.86 -19.75
CA ALA A 197 -0.79 -11.50 -20.77
C ALA A 197 -1.60 -11.94 -21.99
N GLU A 198 -2.82 -12.49 -21.79
CA GLU A 198 -3.71 -12.87 -22.87
C GLU A 198 -4.23 -11.64 -23.64
N ALA A 199 -4.47 -10.53 -22.94
CA ALA A 199 -4.98 -9.30 -23.51
C ALA A 199 -3.91 -8.57 -24.35
N THR A 200 -2.70 -8.39 -23.81
CA THR A 200 -1.58 -7.76 -24.53
C THR A 200 -1.00 -8.65 -25.63
N GLY A 201 -1.17 -9.97 -25.54
CA GLY A 201 -0.52 -10.93 -26.44
C GLY A 201 1.00 -10.96 -26.34
N ALA A 202 1.58 -10.39 -25.25
CA ALA A 202 3.01 -10.31 -24.99
C ALA A 202 3.42 -11.21 -23.83
N TRP A 203 4.71 -11.56 -23.77
CA TRP A 203 5.28 -12.15 -22.56
C TRP A 203 5.28 -11.10 -21.44
N ILE A 204 4.90 -11.49 -20.21
CA ILE A 204 5.03 -10.62 -19.04
C ILE A 204 6.16 -11.12 -18.15
N VAL A 205 7.13 -10.26 -17.89
CA VAL A 205 8.22 -10.49 -16.94
C VAL A 205 8.00 -9.58 -15.75
N GLY A 206 7.42 -10.13 -14.69
CA GLY A 206 7.22 -9.44 -13.43
C GLY A 206 8.48 -9.44 -12.58
N VAL A 207 8.93 -8.26 -12.17
CA VAL A 207 10.16 -8.04 -11.43
C VAL A 207 9.84 -7.52 -10.03
N GLY A 208 9.76 -8.44 -9.08
CA GLY A 208 9.37 -8.14 -7.70
C GLY A 208 10.49 -7.52 -6.88
N SER A 209 10.23 -6.38 -6.28
CA SER A 209 11.10 -5.82 -5.24
C SER A 209 11.12 -6.71 -4.01
N LEU A 210 12.28 -6.83 -3.34
CA LEU A 210 12.46 -7.69 -2.18
C LEU A 210 13.14 -6.94 -1.04
N GLY A 211 12.63 -7.12 0.17
CA GLY A 211 13.24 -6.56 1.37
C GLY A 211 12.36 -5.55 2.08
N THR A 212 12.97 -4.73 2.93
CA THR A 212 12.29 -3.67 3.68
C THR A 212 13.01 -2.35 3.47
N TYR A 213 12.29 -1.35 2.98
CA TYR A 213 12.83 -0.02 2.77
C TYR A 213 12.17 0.94 3.75
N GLY A 214 12.95 1.43 4.71
CA GLY A 214 12.38 2.09 5.87
C GLY A 214 11.56 1.11 6.71
N THR A 215 10.25 1.21 6.63
CA THR A 215 9.30 0.27 7.27
C THR A 215 8.34 -0.39 6.27
N GLN A 216 8.45 -0.08 4.99
CA GLN A 216 7.67 -0.68 3.90
C GLN A 216 8.28 -2.02 3.49
N VAL A 217 7.47 -3.07 3.42
CA VAL A 217 7.91 -4.43 3.07
C VAL A 217 7.58 -4.76 1.62
N PHE A 218 8.50 -5.47 0.95
CA PHE A 218 8.37 -5.98 -0.41
C PHE A 218 8.60 -7.48 -0.41
N THR A 219 7.73 -8.22 -1.09
CA THR A 219 7.64 -9.69 -0.98
C THR A 219 8.46 -10.46 -2.00
N GLY A 220 8.92 -9.84 -3.08
CA GLY A 220 9.56 -10.53 -4.20
C GLY A 220 8.55 -11.25 -5.08
N SER A 221 8.77 -12.53 -5.37
CA SER A 221 7.94 -13.39 -6.25
C SER A 221 7.98 -12.99 -7.72
N SER A 222 9.15 -12.61 -8.23
CA SER A 222 9.35 -12.36 -9.65
C SER A 222 8.90 -13.55 -10.51
N PHE A 223 8.37 -13.29 -11.70
CA PHE A 223 7.78 -14.34 -12.54
C PHE A 223 7.96 -14.06 -14.03
N VAL A 224 7.69 -15.09 -14.84
CA VAL A 224 7.61 -14.99 -16.30
C VAL A 224 6.37 -15.72 -16.78
N LEU A 225 5.49 -15.02 -17.48
CA LEU A 225 4.29 -15.56 -18.12
C LEU A 225 4.40 -15.50 -19.65
N THR A 226 3.84 -16.51 -20.31
CA THR A 226 3.67 -16.54 -21.77
C THR A 226 2.52 -15.63 -22.21
N PRO A 227 2.43 -15.27 -23.51
CA PRO A 227 1.30 -14.51 -24.06
C PRO A 227 -0.08 -15.17 -23.92
N TRP A 228 -0.15 -16.44 -23.60
CA TRP A 228 -1.38 -17.21 -23.34
C TRP A 228 -1.55 -17.58 -21.87
N GLY A 229 -0.90 -16.85 -20.94
CA GLY A 229 -1.11 -16.96 -19.50
C GLY A 229 -0.47 -18.15 -18.80
N GLU A 230 0.40 -18.95 -19.44
CA GLU A 230 1.11 -20.04 -18.75
C GLU A 230 2.34 -19.53 -18.00
N LEU A 231 2.52 -19.99 -16.76
CA LEU A 231 3.67 -19.64 -15.92
C LEU A 231 4.91 -20.41 -16.36
N ALA A 232 5.90 -19.69 -16.93
CA ALA A 232 7.16 -20.26 -17.39
C ALA A 232 8.21 -20.37 -16.26
N ALA A 233 8.27 -19.37 -15.37
CA ALA A 233 9.21 -19.34 -14.25
C ALA A 233 8.65 -18.47 -13.12
N GLN A 234 9.05 -18.76 -11.86
CA GLN A 234 8.69 -17.97 -10.68
C GLN A 234 9.78 -18.09 -9.62
N SER A 235 10.16 -16.96 -9.03
CA SER A 235 11.03 -16.90 -7.85
C SER A 235 10.21 -17.10 -6.55
N PRO A 236 10.82 -17.62 -5.48
CA PRO A 236 10.14 -17.71 -4.19
C PRO A 236 9.87 -16.33 -3.58
N SER A 237 8.79 -16.23 -2.78
CA SER A 237 8.55 -15.06 -1.95
C SER A 237 9.56 -14.97 -0.81
N PHE A 238 9.94 -13.76 -0.41
CA PHE A 238 10.81 -13.44 0.73
C PHE A 238 12.26 -13.94 0.64
N GLU A 239 12.70 -14.49 -0.48
CA GLU A 239 14.04 -15.02 -0.69
C GLU A 239 14.73 -14.34 -1.88
N GLU A 240 16.06 -14.19 -1.81
CA GLU A 240 16.86 -13.75 -2.97
C GLU A 240 16.91 -14.84 -4.02
N ASP A 241 16.78 -14.47 -5.30
CA ASP A 241 16.86 -15.40 -6.41
C ASP A 241 17.41 -14.72 -7.67
N LEU A 242 17.99 -15.50 -8.54
CA LEU A 242 18.35 -15.11 -9.90
C LEU A 242 17.54 -15.95 -10.88
N LEU A 243 16.31 -15.48 -11.18
CA LEU A 243 15.39 -16.14 -12.08
C LEU A 243 15.87 -16.01 -13.51
N ILE A 244 16.05 -17.14 -14.21
CA ILE A 244 16.47 -17.15 -15.60
C ILE A 244 15.44 -17.89 -16.44
N ALA A 245 14.92 -17.22 -17.48
CA ALA A 245 13.93 -17.78 -18.37
C ALA A 245 14.28 -17.53 -19.84
N ASP A 246 13.90 -18.48 -20.70
CA ASP A 246 13.94 -18.31 -22.14
C ASP A 246 12.59 -17.73 -22.61
N VAL A 247 12.66 -16.53 -23.20
CA VAL A 247 11.53 -15.84 -23.82
C VAL A 247 11.67 -15.95 -25.33
N ASP A 248 10.68 -16.51 -25.99
CA ASP A 248 10.67 -16.69 -27.45
C ASP A 248 9.41 -16.05 -28.04
N PRO A 249 9.50 -14.85 -28.61
CA PRO A 249 8.35 -14.18 -29.26
C PRO A 249 7.73 -14.97 -30.42
N GLU A 250 8.50 -15.87 -31.06
CA GLU A 250 8.00 -16.70 -32.15
C GLU A 250 7.24 -17.95 -31.67
N LEU A 251 7.31 -18.25 -30.36
CA LEU A 251 6.64 -19.40 -29.78
C LEU A 251 5.13 -19.16 -29.73
N ASN A 252 4.38 -20.05 -30.38
CA ASN A 252 2.93 -20.02 -30.39
C ASN A 252 2.40 -21.37 -29.89
N GLY A 253 1.99 -21.44 -28.64
CA GLY A 253 1.38 -22.66 -28.09
C GLY A 253 1.94 -23.05 -26.72
N PRO A 254 1.38 -24.09 -26.10
CA PRO A 254 1.64 -24.41 -24.72
C PRO A 254 3.12 -24.75 -24.47
N LEU A 255 3.61 -24.38 -23.29
CA LEU A 255 4.92 -24.79 -22.80
C LEU A 255 4.96 -26.32 -22.61
N ASP A 256 6.10 -26.95 -22.84
CA ASP A 256 6.30 -28.36 -22.54
C ASP A 256 6.11 -28.69 -21.05
N HIS A 257 6.49 -27.77 -20.19
CA HIS A 257 6.45 -27.90 -18.72
C HIS A 257 6.05 -26.59 -18.04
N PRO A 258 4.77 -26.16 -18.15
CA PRO A 258 4.31 -24.96 -17.42
C PRO A 258 4.36 -25.22 -15.91
N LEU A 259 4.70 -24.19 -15.13
CA LEU A 259 4.62 -24.24 -13.68
C LEU A 259 3.17 -24.00 -13.23
N ASN A 260 2.82 -24.59 -12.09
CA ASN A 260 1.60 -24.19 -11.39
C ASN A 260 1.95 -23.06 -10.44
N PRO A 261 1.19 -21.95 -10.41
CA PRO A 261 1.40 -20.91 -9.44
C PRO A 261 1.37 -21.46 -8.01
N GLU A 262 2.21 -20.90 -7.15
CA GLU A 262 2.18 -21.23 -5.72
C GLU A 262 0.87 -20.70 -5.13
N VAL A 263 0.19 -21.52 -4.32
CA VAL A 263 -1.03 -21.11 -3.62
C VAL A 263 -0.64 -20.38 -2.34
N TYR A 264 -1.07 -19.14 -2.21
CA TYR A 264 -0.75 -18.29 -1.06
C TYR A 264 -1.90 -18.29 -0.04
N ASP A 265 -1.54 -18.46 1.23
CA ASP A 265 -2.39 -18.18 2.38
C ASP A 265 -2.12 -16.73 2.80
N CYS A 266 -3.04 -15.80 2.51
CA CYS A 266 -2.85 -14.37 2.78
C CYS A 266 -2.43 -14.06 4.24
N PRO A 267 -3.03 -14.65 5.29
CA PRO A 267 -2.54 -14.48 6.66
C PRO A 267 -1.09 -14.96 6.87
N LEU A 268 -0.65 -16.01 6.17
CA LEU A 268 0.73 -16.48 6.25
C LEU A 268 1.69 -15.51 5.54
N VAL A 269 1.30 -15.01 4.37
CA VAL A 269 2.08 -13.97 3.65
C VAL A 269 2.24 -12.73 4.53
N ALA A 270 1.15 -12.27 5.16
CA ALA A 270 1.17 -11.12 6.07
C ALA A 270 2.08 -11.36 7.29
N TRP A 271 2.01 -12.53 7.91
CA TRP A 271 2.91 -12.89 9.02
C TRP A 271 4.38 -12.87 8.60
N ASN A 272 4.69 -13.44 7.44
CA ASN A 272 6.05 -13.46 6.91
C ASN A 272 6.53 -12.05 6.54
N ALA A 273 5.68 -11.22 5.96
CA ALA A 273 5.98 -9.82 5.66
C ALA A 273 6.31 -9.02 6.94
N LEU A 274 5.50 -9.17 7.99
CA LEU A 274 5.76 -8.54 9.28
C LEU A 274 7.06 -9.05 9.93
N ALA A 275 7.36 -10.34 9.82
CA ALA A 275 8.60 -10.93 10.34
C ALA A 275 9.84 -10.42 9.58
N GLN A 276 9.77 -10.33 8.25
CA GLN A 276 10.82 -9.73 7.42
C GLN A 276 10.98 -8.25 7.77
N GLY A 277 9.87 -7.49 7.80
CA GLY A 277 9.86 -6.08 8.14
C GLY A 277 10.53 -5.81 9.51
N LEU A 278 10.22 -6.64 10.50
CA LEU A 278 10.83 -6.54 11.83
C LEU A 278 12.34 -6.80 11.77
N THR A 279 12.77 -7.89 11.15
CA THR A 279 14.19 -8.27 11.08
C THR A 279 15.02 -7.20 10.39
N GLU A 280 14.57 -6.76 9.22
CA GLU A 280 15.33 -5.83 8.38
C GLU A 280 15.30 -4.40 8.93
N SER A 281 14.15 -3.92 9.45
CA SER A 281 14.08 -2.61 10.11
C SER A 281 14.98 -2.54 11.34
N LEU A 282 15.03 -3.60 12.16
CA LEU A 282 15.97 -3.65 13.27
C LEU A 282 17.43 -3.59 12.80
N SER A 283 17.76 -4.37 11.79
CA SER A 283 19.12 -4.40 11.20
C SER A 283 19.52 -3.03 10.67
N GLN A 284 18.65 -2.34 9.96
CA GLN A 284 18.87 -0.99 9.44
C GLN A 284 19.09 0.05 10.56
N MET A 285 18.42 -0.13 11.69
CA MET A 285 18.62 0.70 12.89
C MET A 285 19.84 0.28 13.75
N GLY A 286 20.60 -0.75 13.34
CA GLY A 286 21.78 -1.24 14.03
C GLY A 286 21.48 -2.21 15.19
N PHE A 287 20.29 -2.82 15.22
CA PHE A 287 19.91 -3.80 16.24
C PHE A 287 19.80 -5.21 15.65
N THR A 288 20.18 -6.20 16.45
CA THR A 288 19.99 -7.63 16.15
C THR A 288 19.12 -8.34 17.19
N GLN A 289 18.73 -7.63 18.23
CA GLN A 289 17.96 -8.15 19.36
C GLN A 289 16.78 -7.25 19.68
N ALA A 290 15.73 -7.84 20.23
CA ALA A 290 14.52 -7.14 20.65
C ALA A 290 14.17 -7.41 22.12
N ALA A 291 13.54 -6.44 22.79
CA ALA A 291 12.93 -6.61 24.09
C ALA A 291 11.42 -6.47 23.99
N VAL A 292 10.67 -7.42 24.54
CA VAL A 292 9.21 -7.49 24.47
C VAL A 292 8.60 -7.53 25.86
N LEU A 293 7.43 -6.87 26.02
CA LEU A 293 6.62 -7.00 27.23
C LEU A 293 5.64 -8.16 27.01
N VAL A 294 5.57 -9.09 27.96
CA VAL A 294 4.69 -10.26 27.92
C VAL A 294 3.82 -10.26 29.18
N ASP A 295 2.52 -10.02 29.01
CA ASP A 295 1.53 -9.97 30.08
C ASP A 295 0.37 -10.96 29.88
N GLY A 296 0.43 -11.76 28.84
CA GLY A 296 -0.56 -12.79 28.52
C GLY A 296 -1.78 -12.30 27.73
N THR A 297 -1.84 -11.02 27.35
CA THR A 297 -2.84 -10.49 26.40
C THR A 297 -2.57 -10.99 24.99
N LEU A 298 -3.52 -10.76 24.07
CA LEU A 298 -3.40 -11.11 22.66
C LEU A 298 -2.19 -10.42 22.03
N ASP A 299 -2.14 -9.10 22.16
CA ASP A 299 -1.16 -8.24 21.47
C ASP A 299 0.27 -8.54 21.94
N SER A 300 0.46 -8.65 23.28
CA SER A 300 1.76 -9.02 23.84
C SER A 300 2.21 -10.41 23.39
N SER A 301 1.27 -11.35 23.29
CA SER A 301 1.56 -12.71 22.84
C SER A 301 1.88 -12.77 21.35
N ALA A 302 1.19 -11.99 20.53
CA ALA A 302 1.43 -11.88 19.10
C ALA A 302 2.80 -11.26 18.81
N VAL A 303 3.12 -10.11 19.44
CA VAL A 303 4.42 -9.43 19.26
C VAL A 303 5.59 -10.31 19.72
N ALA A 304 5.45 -10.98 20.87
CA ALA A 304 6.51 -11.88 21.36
C ALA A 304 6.72 -13.09 20.42
N THR A 305 5.64 -13.63 19.86
CA THR A 305 5.73 -14.75 18.91
C THR A 305 6.32 -14.30 17.59
N LEU A 306 5.86 -13.18 17.03
CA LEU A 306 6.38 -12.60 15.79
C LEU A 306 7.89 -12.28 15.93
N ALA A 307 8.28 -11.63 17.02
CA ALA A 307 9.69 -11.34 17.30
C ALA A 307 10.54 -12.61 17.39
N THR A 308 9.99 -13.68 17.99
CA THR A 308 10.69 -14.98 18.10
C THR A 308 10.83 -15.66 16.73
N ASP A 309 9.79 -15.62 15.91
CA ASP A 309 9.83 -16.17 14.55
C ASP A 309 10.81 -15.39 13.66
N ALA A 310 10.87 -14.07 13.82
CA ALA A 310 11.75 -13.19 13.05
C ALA A 310 13.23 -13.28 13.46
N LEU A 311 13.53 -13.26 14.74
CA LEU A 311 14.88 -13.08 15.25
C LEU A 311 15.49 -14.34 15.90
N GLY A 312 14.67 -15.34 16.18
CA GLY A 312 15.02 -16.50 16.97
C GLY A 312 14.97 -16.23 18.48
N PRO A 313 14.73 -17.26 19.30
CA PRO A 313 14.43 -17.12 20.73
C PRO A 313 15.58 -16.53 21.58
N THR A 314 16.83 -16.68 21.15
CA THR A 314 18.00 -16.15 21.87
C THR A 314 18.18 -14.65 21.72
N ASN A 315 17.54 -14.05 20.73
CA ASN A 315 17.64 -12.62 20.41
C ASN A 315 16.41 -11.82 20.88
N VAL A 316 15.49 -12.45 21.62
CA VAL A 316 14.29 -11.80 22.16
C VAL A 316 14.26 -11.89 23.67
N HIS A 317 14.32 -10.75 24.36
CA HIS A 317 14.34 -10.62 25.82
C HIS A 317 12.94 -10.26 26.33
N ALA A 318 12.33 -11.14 27.13
CA ALA A 318 10.98 -10.95 27.62
C ALA A 318 10.96 -10.28 29.00
N LEU A 319 10.27 -9.14 29.11
CA LEU A 319 9.82 -8.59 30.39
C LEU A 319 8.46 -9.20 30.72
N LEU A 320 8.44 -10.19 31.62
CA LEU A 320 7.24 -10.88 32.02
C LEU A 320 6.53 -10.09 33.12
N VAL A 321 5.42 -9.45 32.77
CA VAL A 321 4.58 -8.71 33.72
C VAL A 321 3.55 -9.66 34.32
N THR A 322 3.49 -9.70 35.67
CA THR A 322 2.62 -10.62 36.43
C THR A 322 1.82 -9.88 37.49
N GLY A 323 0.76 -10.52 38.00
CA GLY A 323 -0.13 -9.93 39.03
C GLY A 323 -1.24 -9.06 38.43
N ILE A 324 -1.58 -9.28 37.18
CA ILE A 324 -2.74 -8.68 36.50
C ILE A 324 -3.97 -9.56 36.72
N ASP A 325 -3.90 -10.80 36.25
CA ASP A 325 -4.91 -11.85 36.38
C ASP A 325 -4.22 -13.22 36.34
N ASP A 326 -4.64 -14.15 37.21
CA ASP A 326 -4.01 -15.48 37.34
C ASP A 326 -3.98 -16.28 36.02
N LYS A 327 -5.00 -16.09 35.15
CA LYS A 327 -5.06 -16.80 33.85
C LYS A 327 -4.14 -16.17 32.83
N LEU A 328 -4.04 -14.85 32.80
CA LEU A 328 -3.11 -14.11 31.93
C LEU A 328 -1.69 -14.38 32.36
N ASP A 329 -1.39 -14.31 33.66
CA ASP A 329 -0.07 -14.65 34.21
C ASP A 329 0.37 -16.07 33.84
N SER A 330 -0.54 -17.04 33.97
CA SER A 330 -0.28 -18.44 33.57
C SER A 330 -0.05 -18.57 32.06
N SER A 331 -0.77 -17.79 31.25
CA SER A 331 -0.63 -17.77 29.79
C SER A 331 0.69 -17.14 29.37
N ALA A 332 1.07 -16.02 30.00
CA ALA A 332 2.33 -15.33 29.76
C ALA A 332 3.55 -16.22 30.07
N ARG A 333 3.55 -16.90 31.23
CA ARG A 333 4.59 -17.84 31.60
C ARG A 333 4.70 -19.01 30.61
N ARG A 334 3.56 -19.60 30.24
CA ARG A 334 3.51 -20.70 29.25
C ARG A 334 4.02 -20.25 27.88
N LEU A 335 3.67 -19.04 27.43
CA LEU A 335 4.16 -18.49 26.18
C LEU A 335 5.68 -18.37 26.20
N ALA A 336 6.23 -17.74 27.24
CA ALA A 336 7.67 -17.58 27.39
C ALA A 336 8.42 -18.92 27.43
N GLU A 337 7.85 -19.95 28.11
CA GLU A 337 8.37 -21.30 28.12
C GLU A 337 8.31 -21.96 26.72
N ASN A 338 7.16 -21.88 26.02
CA ASN A 338 6.97 -22.45 24.68
C ASN A 338 7.95 -21.85 23.67
N LEU A 339 8.15 -20.53 23.75
CA LEU A 339 9.07 -19.78 22.89
C LEU A 339 10.52 -19.85 23.35
N ARG A 340 10.79 -20.38 24.57
CA ARG A 340 12.13 -20.48 25.18
C ARG A 340 12.84 -19.13 25.36
N LEU A 341 12.07 -18.10 25.72
CA LEU A 341 12.60 -16.74 25.85
C LEU A 341 13.42 -16.58 27.14
N PRO A 342 14.52 -15.81 27.12
CA PRO A 342 15.11 -15.22 28.32
C PRO A 342 14.10 -14.30 29.02
N VAL A 343 13.81 -14.53 30.29
CA VAL A 343 12.73 -13.84 31.01
C VAL A 343 13.26 -13.04 32.18
N ARG A 344 12.79 -11.79 32.31
CA ARG A 344 12.86 -10.98 33.52
C ARG A 344 11.46 -10.76 34.08
N GLU A 345 11.15 -11.23 35.27
CA GLU A 345 9.82 -11.04 35.88
C GLU A 345 9.68 -9.66 36.52
N LEU A 346 8.49 -9.07 36.37
CA LEU A 346 8.10 -7.79 36.91
C LEU A 346 6.68 -7.87 37.51
N PRO A 347 6.55 -8.07 38.85
CA PRO A 347 5.24 -8.09 39.47
C PRO A 347 4.60 -6.69 39.49
N MET A 348 3.38 -6.55 38.99
CA MET A 348 2.62 -5.28 38.94
C MET A 348 2.45 -4.66 40.33
N ALA A 349 2.19 -5.46 41.35
CA ALA A 349 2.07 -5.00 42.75
C ALA A 349 3.31 -4.29 43.25
N ALA A 350 4.49 -4.56 42.67
CA ALA A 350 5.74 -3.87 43.02
C ALA A 350 5.86 -2.48 42.38
N LEU A 351 5.05 -2.18 41.36
CA LEU A 351 5.09 -0.92 40.63
C LEU A 351 4.16 0.13 41.23
N SER A 352 2.86 -0.15 41.25
CA SER A 352 1.84 0.76 41.78
C SER A 352 0.52 0.01 42.03
N PRO A 353 -0.29 0.43 42.99
CA PRO A 353 -1.70 0.00 43.10
C PRO A 353 -2.61 0.63 42.01
N ASP A 354 -2.16 1.69 41.35
CA ASP A 354 -2.84 2.29 40.19
C ASP A 354 -2.40 1.56 38.93
N HIS A 355 -3.35 0.88 38.27
CA HIS A 355 -3.07 0.05 37.10
C HIS A 355 -2.53 0.86 35.91
N ALA A 356 -3.03 2.07 35.67
CA ALA A 356 -2.55 2.91 34.57
C ALA A 356 -1.10 3.34 34.82
N LEU A 357 -0.77 3.79 36.04
CA LEU A 357 0.60 4.13 36.41
C LEU A 357 1.51 2.90 36.37
N ALA A 358 1.03 1.73 36.80
CA ALA A 358 1.78 0.50 36.74
C ALA A 358 2.12 0.08 35.31
N ALA A 359 1.19 0.25 34.37
CA ALA A 359 1.41 0.01 32.94
C ALA A 359 2.49 0.95 32.37
N ASP A 360 2.43 2.24 32.70
CA ASP A 360 3.47 3.20 32.29
C ASP A 360 4.85 2.86 32.88
N LEU A 361 4.91 2.46 34.15
CA LEU A 361 6.16 2.01 34.76
C LEU A 361 6.69 0.73 34.13
N ALA A 362 5.84 -0.21 33.73
CA ALA A 362 6.25 -1.40 33.00
C ALA A 362 6.93 -1.06 31.67
N GLN A 363 6.44 -0.04 30.94
CA GLN A 363 7.12 0.45 29.74
C GLN A 363 8.51 1.02 30.05
N ALA A 364 8.66 1.78 31.15
CA ALA A 364 9.97 2.28 31.57
C ALA A 364 10.93 1.13 31.87
N HIS A 365 10.45 0.04 32.52
CA HIS A 365 11.25 -1.15 32.77
C HIS A 365 11.60 -1.90 31.48
N LEU A 366 10.70 -1.96 30.47
CA LEU A 366 11.00 -2.51 29.15
C LEU A 366 12.15 -1.76 28.47
N VAL A 367 12.10 -0.43 28.48
CA VAL A 367 13.18 0.41 27.92
C VAL A 367 14.50 0.20 28.68
N ALA A 368 14.43 0.04 30.00
CA ALA A 368 15.63 -0.27 30.80
C ALA A 368 16.22 -1.64 30.42
N LEU A 369 15.39 -2.68 30.33
CA LEU A 369 15.80 -4.01 29.85
C LEU A 369 16.45 -3.93 28.47
N ALA A 370 15.79 -3.26 27.52
CA ALA A 370 16.28 -3.11 26.16
C ALA A 370 17.68 -2.46 26.11
N ARG A 371 17.90 -1.41 26.91
CA ARG A 371 19.22 -0.75 27.01
C ARG A 371 20.30 -1.64 27.63
N GLU A 372 19.95 -2.42 28.64
CA GLU A 372 20.88 -3.36 29.29
C GLU A 372 21.33 -4.46 28.34
N GLU A 373 20.41 -4.98 27.50
CA GLU A 373 20.68 -6.08 26.58
C GLU A 373 21.13 -5.58 25.17
N GLY A 374 21.19 -4.27 24.95
CA GLY A 374 21.50 -3.72 23.61
C GLY A 374 20.43 -4.03 22.57
N ALA A 375 19.19 -4.17 23.00
CA ALA A 375 18.04 -4.57 22.19
C ALA A 375 17.14 -3.38 21.85
N MET A 376 16.36 -3.51 20.78
CA MET A 376 15.26 -2.58 20.45
C MET A 376 14.02 -2.94 21.30
N PRO A 377 13.42 -2.00 22.05
CA PRO A 377 12.13 -2.26 22.68
C PRO A 377 11.04 -2.35 21.61
N LEU A 378 10.15 -3.33 21.71
CA LEU A 378 8.98 -3.45 20.84
C LEU A 378 7.71 -3.02 21.57
N SER A 379 6.89 -2.24 20.87
CA SER A 379 5.57 -1.84 21.33
C SER A 379 4.55 -2.93 21.01
N ASN A 380 3.61 -3.17 21.94
CA ASN A 380 2.50 -4.10 21.72
C ASN A 380 1.28 -3.43 21.06
N LEU A 381 1.36 -2.14 20.69
CA LEU A 381 0.25 -1.43 20.07
C LEU A 381 -0.02 -1.98 18.67
N ASP A 382 -1.27 -2.31 18.41
CA ASP A 382 -1.83 -2.55 17.08
C ASP A 382 -2.42 -1.24 16.49
N LYS A 383 -2.87 -1.27 15.22
CA LYS A 383 -3.44 -0.11 14.54
C LYS A 383 -4.69 0.42 15.24
N THR A 384 -5.54 -0.46 15.75
CA THR A 384 -6.76 -0.11 16.50
C THR A 384 -6.41 0.64 17.80
N ALA A 385 -5.39 0.16 18.53
CA ALA A 385 -4.90 0.82 19.74
C ALA A 385 -4.27 2.19 19.43
N LEU A 386 -3.44 2.27 18.39
CA LEU A 386 -2.86 3.55 17.93
C LEU A 386 -3.94 4.53 17.49
N ALA A 387 -5.01 4.04 16.84
CA ALA A 387 -6.12 4.87 16.41
C ALA A 387 -6.96 5.41 17.58
N LEU A 388 -7.25 4.60 18.61
CA LEU A 388 -8.33 4.88 19.55
C LEU A 388 -7.95 4.86 21.04
N GLU A 389 -6.79 4.30 21.43
CA GLU A 389 -6.46 4.04 22.83
C GLU A 389 -5.28 4.86 23.36
N VAL A 390 -4.43 5.40 22.47
CA VAL A 390 -3.34 6.30 22.87
C VAL A 390 -3.86 7.70 23.17
N LEU A 391 -3.94 8.03 24.45
CA LEU A 391 -4.54 9.30 24.89
C LEU A 391 -3.49 10.35 25.19
N PRO A 392 -3.79 11.65 24.92
CA PRO A 392 -2.93 12.73 25.37
C PRO A 392 -2.69 12.65 26.89
N GLY A 393 -1.41 12.73 27.28
CA GLY A 393 -0.99 12.66 28.69
C GLY A 393 -0.63 11.28 29.20
N SER A 394 -0.89 10.21 28.44
CA SER A 394 -0.31 8.88 28.72
C SER A 394 1.17 8.83 28.30
N MET A 395 1.91 7.90 28.87
CA MET A 395 3.30 7.67 28.49
C MET A 395 3.36 7.11 27.05
N PRO A 396 4.15 7.71 26.14
CA PRO A 396 4.34 7.16 24.81
C PRO A 396 4.96 5.77 24.86
N ARG A 397 4.52 4.88 23.98
CA ARG A 397 5.15 3.57 23.82
C ARG A 397 6.45 3.74 23.04
N ALA A 398 7.55 3.29 23.65
CA ALA A 398 8.88 3.40 23.05
C ALA A 398 9.15 2.24 22.08
N GLY A 399 9.93 2.53 21.06
CA GLY A 399 10.46 1.53 20.11
C GLY A 399 9.57 1.30 18.89
N LEU A 400 9.89 0.22 18.15
CA LEU A 400 9.17 -0.17 16.94
C LEU A 400 7.87 -0.90 17.31
N ALA A 401 6.77 -0.60 16.65
CA ALA A 401 5.49 -1.29 16.79
C ALA A 401 5.28 -2.26 15.60
N PRO A 402 5.62 -3.55 15.74
CA PRO A 402 5.56 -4.48 14.60
C PRO A 402 4.14 -4.73 14.09
N LEU A 403 3.13 -4.57 14.95
CA LEU A 403 1.71 -4.69 14.62
C LEU A 403 1.00 -3.34 14.52
N GLY A 404 1.75 -2.22 14.57
CA GLY A 404 1.18 -0.88 14.65
C GLY A 404 0.37 -0.44 13.43
N ASP A 405 0.50 -1.15 12.32
CA ASP A 405 -0.28 -0.94 11.11
C ASP A 405 -1.22 -2.14 10.79
N VAL A 406 -1.48 -2.99 11.78
CA VAL A 406 -2.38 -4.15 11.68
C VAL A 406 -3.57 -3.95 12.62
N TYR A 407 -4.79 -4.01 12.12
CA TYR A 407 -6.00 -3.91 12.93
C TYR A 407 -6.11 -5.08 13.91
N ARG A 408 -6.68 -4.83 15.10
CA ARG A 408 -6.76 -5.84 16.17
C ARG A 408 -7.52 -7.09 15.75
N TYR A 409 -8.57 -6.95 14.94
CA TYR A 409 -9.28 -8.10 14.39
C TYR A 409 -8.38 -8.96 13.52
N ALA A 410 -7.58 -8.33 12.64
CA ALA A 410 -6.60 -9.04 11.81
C ALA A 410 -5.50 -9.71 12.66
N VAL A 411 -5.08 -9.11 13.77
CA VAL A 411 -4.16 -9.76 14.73
C VAL A 411 -4.73 -11.08 15.26
N ILE A 412 -6.04 -11.15 15.53
CA ILE A 412 -6.71 -12.40 15.94
C ILE A 412 -6.56 -13.47 14.85
N GLU A 413 -6.78 -13.12 13.60
CA GLU A 413 -6.67 -14.03 12.46
C GLU A 413 -5.22 -14.49 12.23
N LEU A 414 -4.25 -13.57 12.27
CA LEU A 414 -2.83 -13.89 12.18
C LEU A 414 -2.38 -14.86 13.29
N VAL A 415 -2.83 -14.64 14.51
CA VAL A 415 -2.55 -15.55 15.64
C VAL A 415 -3.23 -16.91 15.47
N HIS A 416 -4.45 -16.95 14.91
CA HIS A 416 -5.11 -18.20 14.57
C HIS A 416 -4.31 -18.99 13.52
N MET A 417 -3.94 -18.34 12.42
CA MET A 417 -3.10 -18.94 11.38
C MET A 417 -1.77 -19.43 11.96
N ARG A 418 -1.03 -18.56 12.69
CA ARG A 418 0.27 -18.92 13.27
C ARG A 418 0.20 -20.14 14.18
N ASN A 419 -0.86 -20.27 14.96
CA ASN A 419 -1.11 -21.45 15.81
C ASN A 419 -1.45 -22.72 15.04
N THR A 420 -1.84 -22.67 13.77
CA THR A 420 -1.98 -23.89 12.94
C THR A 420 -0.62 -24.51 12.66
N ILE A 421 0.42 -23.70 12.53
CA ILE A 421 1.79 -24.18 12.31
C ILE A 421 2.34 -24.82 13.60
N SER A 422 2.24 -24.10 14.72
CA SER A 422 2.67 -24.56 16.05
C SER A 422 1.90 -23.82 17.14
N PRO A 423 1.10 -24.51 17.95
CA PRO A 423 0.19 -23.89 18.91
C PRO A 423 0.93 -23.39 20.16
N VAL A 424 1.57 -22.24 20.07
CA VAL A 424 2.35 -21.62 21.18
C VAL A 424 1.52 -20.62 22.00
N ILE A 425 0.59 -19.90 21.35
CA ILE A 425 -0.27 -18.90 22.00
C ILE A 425 -1.50 -19.58 22.59
N SER A 426 -1.75 -19.37 23.88
CA SER A 426 -2.84 -20.02 24.58
C SER A 426 -4.22 -19.53 24.12
N ARG A 427 -5.27 -20.35 24.34
CA ARG A 427 -6.65 -19.91 24.10
C ARG A 427 -7.03 -18.71 24.97
N THR A 428 -6.52 -18.64 26.21
CA THR A 428 -6.77 -17.50 27.10
C THR A 428 -6.24 -16.21 26.49
N SER A 429 -4.98 -16.19 26.01
CA SER A 429 -4.39 -15.02 25.36
C SER A 429 -5.15 -14.63 24.09
N ARG A 430 -5.56 -15.60 23.25
CA ARG A 430 -6.29 -15.32 22.01
C ARG A 430 -7.65 -14.63 22.23
N HIS A 431 -8.26 -14.79 23.41
CA HIS A 431 -9.51 -14.15 23.76
C HIS A 431 -9.33 -12.99 24.79
N ALA A 432 -8.09 -12.66 25.14
CA ALA A 432 -7.78 -11.57 26.05
C ALA A 432 -7.44 -10.30 25.26
N PHE A 433 -8.43 -9.80 24.54
CA PHE A 433 -8.39 -8.51 23.85
C PHE A 433 -9.51 -7.61 24.38
N GLU A 434 -9.31 -6.32 24.27
CA GLU A 434 -10.28 -5.32 24.69
C GLU A 434 -10.90 -4.65 23.46
N VAL A 435 -12.22 -4.49 23.49
CA VAL A 435 -12.93 -3.65 22.52
C VAL A 435 -12.77 -2.20 22.99
N PRO A 436 -12.35 -1.27 22.11
CA PRO A 436 -12.22 0.13 22.47
C PRO A 436 -13.51 0.69 23.09
N ALA A 437 -13.39 1.46 24.16
CA ALA A 437 -14.52 2.03 24.90
C ALA A 437 -15.13 3.20 24.11
N ILE A 438 -16.06 2.88 23.21
CA ILE A 438 -16.81 3.83 22.37
C ILE A 438 -18.27 3.87 22.85
N PRO A 439 -18.87 5.06 23.03
CA PRO A 439 -20.29 5.16 23.40
C PRO A 439 -21.21 4.47 22.39
N GLY A 440 -22.05 3.55 22.85
CA GLY A 440 -23.02 2.82 22.03
C GLY A 440 -22.46 1.60 21.30
N ILE A 441 -21.19 1.23 21.50
CA ILE A 441 -20.56 0.10 20.80
C ILE A 441 -21.26 -1.24 21.05
N GLU A 442 -21.96 -1.39 22.18
CA GLU A 442 -22.73 -2.59 22.52
C GLU A 442 -23.85 -2.88 21.54
N GLU A 443 -24.32 -1.86 20.82
CA GLU A 443 -25.39 -1.98 19.82
C GLU A 443 -24.89 -2.50 18.48
N CYS A 444 -23.56 -2.44 18.24
CA CYS A 444 -22.94 -2.79 16.96
C CYS A 444 -22.65 -4.29 16.81
N GLY A 445 -22.90 -5.09 17.83
CA GLY A 445 -22.72 -6.54 17.74
C GLY A 445 -22.98 -7.28 19.03
N PRO A 446 -23.38 -8.56 18.95
CA PRO A 446 -23.72 -9.38 20.12
C PRO A 446 -22.49 -9.84 20.91
N THR A 447 -21.34 -9.98 20.27
CA THR A 447 -20.11 -10.47 20.88
C THR A 447 -19.01 -9.40 20.88
N PRO A 448 -17.98 -9.51 21.75
CA PRO A 448 -16.81 -8.63 21.67
C PRO A 448 -16.15 -8.65 20.29
N GLU A 449 -16.02 -9.82 19.68
CA GLU A 449 -15.42 -9.98 18.34
C GLU A 449 -16.19 -9.19 17.28
N SER A 450 -17.54 -9.31 17.25
CA SER A 450 -18.36 -8.58 16.28
C SER A 450 -18.34 -7.06 16.47
N ARG A 451 -18.15 -6.60 17.71
CA ARG A 451 -17.99 -5.17 18.02
C ARG A 451 -16.62 -4.65 17.59
N LEU A 452 -15.59 -5.45 17.76
CA LEU A 452 -14.24 -5.13 17.32
C LEU A 452 -14.19 -5.09 15.79
N ASP A 453 -14.77 -6.07 15.11
CA ASP A 453 -14.89 -6.11 13.65
C ASP A 453 -15.57 -4.84 13.13
N PHE A 454 -16.68 -4.40 13.77
CA PHE A 454 -17.32 -3.13 13.40
C PHE A 454 -16.42 -1.91 13.61
N VAL A 455 -15.65 -1.84 14.71
CA VAL A 455 -14.71 -0.74 14.96
C VAL A 455 -13.65 -0.68 13.86
N ASP A 456 -13.03 -1.82 13.57
CA ASP A 456 -11.95 -1.91 12.59
C ASP A 456 -12.49 -1.67 11.16
N TYR A 457 -13.71 -2.13 10.83
CA TYR A 457 -14.39 -1.79 9.58
C TYR A 457 -14.59 -0.28 9.41
N VAL A 458 -15.02 0.44 10.46
CA VAL A 458 -15.18 1.91 10.39
C VAL A 458 -13.85 2.60 10.17
N LEU A 459 -12.80 2.15 10.88
CA LEU A 459 -11.45 2.70 10.72
C LEU A 459 -10.90 2.44 9.32
N ALA A 460 -10.96 1.20 8.83
CA ALA A 460 -10.49 0.83 7.50
C ALA A 460 -11.24 1.58 6.39
N SER A 461 -12.57 1.66 6.51
CA SER A 461 -13.37 2.43 5.55
C SER A 461 -12.97 3.89 5.47
N HIS A 462 -12.55 4.49 6.59
CA HIS A 462 -12.15 5.89 6.63
C HIS A 462 -10.69 6.11 6.23
N ILE A 463 -9.79 5.25 6.69
CA ILE A 463 -8.34 5.41 6.53
C ILE A 463 -7.89 4.90 5.16
N GLU A 464 -8.09 3.60 4.88
CA GLU A 464 -7.62 2.97 3.65
C GLU A 464 -8.49 3.37 2.45
N TRP A 465 -9.82 3.35 2.60
CA TRP A 465 -10.73 3.60 1.48
C TRP A 465 -11.18 5.06 1.34
N GLY A 466 -10.74 5.96 2.25
CA GLY A 466 -11.04 7.40 2.19
C GLY A 466 -12.54 7.74 2.24
N ARG A 467 -13.38 6.82 2.77
CA ARG A 467 -14.84 6.99 2.78
C ARG A 467 -15.29 8.05 3.79
N PRO A 468 -16.22 8.93 3.41
CA PRO A 468 -16.78 9.91 4.33
C PRO A 468 -17.68 9.23 5.38
N LEU A 469 -17.79 9.83 6.57
CA LEU A 469 -18.60 9.35 7.69
C LEU A 469 -20.01 8.96 7.26
N SER A 470 -20.63 9.75 6.40
CA SER A 470 -22.01 9.51 5.97
C SER A 470 -22.18 8.20 5.21
N ASP A 471 -21.23 7.85 4.36
CA ASP A 471 -21.30 6.63 3.54
C ASP A 471 -21.04 5.39 4.41
N ILE A 472 -20.08 5.49 5.34
CA ILE A 472 -19.82 4.44 6.33
C ILE A 472 -21.07 4.19 7.20
N ALA A 473 -21.73 5.27 7.63
CA ALA A 473 -22.94 5.18 8.44
C ALA A 473 -24.16 4.65 7.67
N ASP A 474 -24.25 4.93 6.36
CA ASP A 474 -25.34 4.40 5.52
C ASP A 474 -25.19 2.89 5.30
N ASP A 475 -23.96 2.39 5.17
CA ASP A 475 -23.68 0.95 4.95
C ASP A 475 -23.64 0.17 6.28
N GLY A 476 -22.88 0.65 7.26
CA GLY A 476 -22.68 -0.04 8.54
C GLY A 476 -23.79 0.21 9.57
N GLY A 477 -24.66 1.19 9.35
CA GLY A 477 -25.60 1.65 10.37
C GLY A 477 -24.92 2.40 11.52
N HIS A 478 -25.62 2.59 12.62
CA HIS A 478 -25.09 3.18 13.87
C HIS A 478 -24.36 4.52 13.71
N PRO A 479 -24.95 5.55 13.06
CA PRO A 479 -24.27 6.78 12.70
C PRO A 479 -23.63 7.54 13.88
N GLN A 480 -24.21 7.42 15.09
CA GLN A 480 -23.65 8.02 16.31
C GLN A 480 -22.37 7.29 16.77
N VAL A 481 -22.30 5.97 16.60
CA VAL A 481 -21.13 5.17 16.96
C VAL A 481 -20.01 5.42 15.95
N VAL A 482 -20.32 5.45 14.65
CA VAL A 482 -19.36 5.84 13.59
C VAL A 482 -18.77 7.22 13.88
N SER A 483 -19.60 8.23 14.19
CA SER A 483 -19.12 9.56 14.57
C SER A 483 -18.22 9.51 15.81
N ALA A 484 -18.58 8.74 16.83
CA ALA A 484 -17.79 8.63 18.06
C ALA A 484 -16.42 7.95 17.83
N ILE A 485 -16.33 6.97 16.92
CA ILE A 485 -15.08 6.32 16.52
C ILE A 485 -14.16 7.35 15.84
N LEU A 486 -14.67 8.09 14.85
CA LEU A 486 -13.87 9.07 14.11
C LEU A 486 -13.48 10.28 14.98
N ASP A 487 -14.33 10.72 15.90
CA ASP A 487 -13.99 11.73 16.91
C ASP A 487 -12.87 11.25 17.83
N ARG A 488 -12.88 9.97 18.18
CA ARG A 488 -11.84 9.37 19.01
C ARG A 488 -10.53 9.26 18.27
N LEU A 489 -10.54 8.81 17.00
CA LEU A 489 -9.39 8.79 16.10
C LEU A 489 -8.68 10.15 16.09
N ALA A 490 -9.41 11.22 15.82
CA ALA A 490 -8.87 12.57 15.80
C ALA A 490 -8.38 13.05 17.18
N SER A 491 -9.01 12.60 18.28
CA SER A 491 -8.62 12.98 19.64
C SER A 491 -7.33 12.29 20.10
N CYS A 492 -6.99 11.14 19.55
CA CYS A 492 -5.76 10.39 19.83
C CYS A 492 -4.54 10.92 19.05
N GLU A 493 -4.74 11.73 18.02
CA GLU A 493 -3.67 12.25 17.15
C GLU A 493 -2.46 12.85 17.93
N PRO A 494 -2.64 13.74 18.92
CA PRO A 494 -1.50 14.33 19.61
C PRO A 494 -0.64 13.34 20.38
N ALA A 495 -1.22 12.23 20.85
CA ALA A 495 -0.50 11.19 21.56
C ALA A 495 0.19 10.22 20.58
N ARG A 496 -0.49 9.92 19.47
CA ARG A 496 0.01 9.05 18.40
C ARG A 496 1.31 9.56 17.80
N MET A 497 1.45 10.88 17.59
CA MET A 497 2.67 11.52 17.10
C MET A 497 3.92 11.30 17.98
N SER A 498 3.77 10.82 19.21
CA SER A 498 4.87 10.50 20.11
C SER A 498 5.14 9.00 20.22
N CYS A 499 4.41 8.15 19.49
CA CYS A 499 4.69 6.72 19.39
C CYS A 499 5.84 6.47 18.41
N GLY A 500 6.48 5.30 18.53
CA GLY A 500 7.54 4.88 17.61
C GLY A 500 7.01 4.50 16.23
N PRO A 501 7.93 4.22 15.28
CA PRO A 501 7.55 3.81 13.93
C PRO A 501 6.81 2.47 13.94
N VAL A 502 6.02 2.24 12.89
CA VAL A 502 5.30 0.99 12.63
C VAL A 502 5.94 0.25 11.45
N ILE A 503 5.77 -1.07 11.36
CA ILE A 503 5.98 -1.79 10.10
C ILE A 503 4.74 -1.57 9.26
N VAL A 504 4.92 -1.01 8.06
CA VAL A 504 3.82 -0.75 7.14
C VAL A 504 3.29 -2.07 6.60
N ALA A 505 2.00 -2.30 6.76
CA ALA A 505 1.30 -3.51 6.37
C ALA A 505 -0.09 -3.23 5.78
N SER A 506 -0.43 -1.96 5.53
CA SER A 506 -1.67 -1.54 4.88
C SER A 506 -1.37 -0.53 3.78
N SER A 507 -2.34 -0.31 2.89
CA SER A 507 -2.22 0.67 1.80
C SER A 507 -2.12 2.11 2.29
N ARG A 508 -2.62 2.41 3.51
CA ARG A 508 -2.53 3.73 4.14
C ARG A 508 -2.32 3.60 5.64
N THR A 509 -1.28 4.24 6.13
CA THR A 509 -0.97 4.30 7.55
C THR A 509 -1.79 5.39 8.27
N LEU A 510 -1.74 5.40 9.60
CA LEU A 510 -2.33 6.50 10.38
C LEU A 510 -1.62 7.84 10.17
N GLU A 511 -0.36 7.82 9.67
CA GLU A 511 0.39 9.05 9.34
C GLU A 511 -0.12 9.69 8.05
N ASP A 512 -0.57 8.89 7.07
CA ASP A 512 -1.10 9.37 5.78
C ASP A 512 -2.42 10.14 5.92
N VAL A 513 -3.14 9.93 7.02
CA VAL A 513 -4.43 10.59 7.32
C VAL A 513 -4.36 11.49 8.54
N ALA A 514 -3.17 11.93 8.93
CA ALA A 514 -2.95 12.73 10.13
C ALA A 514 -3.69 14.08 10.07
N TRP A 515 -4.40 14.42 11.15
CA TRP A 515 -5.10 15.68 11.28
C TRP A 515 -4.18 16.77 11.85
N PRO A 516 -4.30 18.02 11.38
CA PRO A 516 -3.54 19.11 11.97
C PRO A 516 -3.86 19.26 13.47
N LEU A 517 -2.82 19.39 14.29
CA LEU A 517 -3.00 19.64 15.72
C LEU A 517 -3.85 20.88 15.97
N GLY A 518 -4.81 20.74 16.88
CA GLY A 518 -5.69 21.85 17.25
C GLY A 518 -6.85 22.08 16.29
N MET A 519 -7.04 21.24 15.30
CA MET A 519 -8.22 21.30 14.43
C MET A 519 -9.49 21.00 15.24
N MET A 520 -10.34 22.00 15.36
CA MET A 520 -11.57 21.91 16.17
C MET A 520 -12.77 21.40 15.39
N TRP A 521 -12.70 21.42 14.05
CA TRP A 521 -13.77 20.87 13.24
C TRP A 521 -13.81 19.34 13.35
N ARG A 522 -15.03 18.80 13.45
CA ARG A 522 -15.30 17.36 13.41
C ARG A 522 -16.45 17.11 12.47
N ASP A 523 -16.36 16.04 11.73
CA ASP A 523 -17.48 15.61 10.89
C ASP A 523 -18.59 15.01 11.77
N ARG A 524 -19.81 14.99 11.26
CA ARG A 524 -20.98 14.42 11.93
C ARG A 524 -21.86 13.69 10.93
N ALA A 525 -22.59 12.72 11.41
CA ALA A 525 -23.60 12.07 10.59
C ALA A 525 -24.64 13.10 10.10
N ARG A 526 -24.83 13.14 8.78
CA ARG A 526 -25.80 14.02 8.11
C ARG A 526 -26.87 13.17 7.43
N THR A 527 -28.09 13.70 7.45
CA THR A 527 -29.19 13.11 6.69
C THR A 527 -28.95 13.27 5.18
N LYS A 528 -29.61 12.45 4.36
CA LYS A 528 -29.57 12.58 2.90
C LYS A 528 -29.99 13.99 2.43
N ALA A 529 -30.97 14.59 3.09
CA ALA A 529 -31.44 15.95 2.82
C ALA A 529 -30.34 17.00 3.12
N GLU A 530 -29.67 16.90 4.27
CA GLU A 530 -28.53 17.79 4.59
C GLU A 530 -27.38 17.63 3.62
N ARG A 531 -27.08 16.40 3.13
CA ARG A 531 -26.04 16.14 2.12
C ARG A 531 -26.42 16.69 0.73
N ALA A 532 -27.70 16.71 0.40
CA ALA A 532 -28.22 17.34 -0.82
C ALA A 532 -28.27 18.87 -0.74
N GLY A 533 -27.80 19.46 0.37
CA GLY A 533 -27.83 20.92 0.56
C GLY A 533 -29.21 21.47 0.93
N GLU A 534 -30.20 20.61 1.24
CA GLU A 534 -31.51 21.06 1.70
C GLU A 534 -31.38 21.80 3.04
N GLY A 535 -31.78 23.05 3.07
CA GLY A 535 -31.70 23.91 4.26
C GLY A 535 -30.45 24.78 4.37
N ILE A 536 -29.50 24.69 3.46
CA ILE A 536 -28.40 25.66 3.36
C ILE A 536 -28.96 26.90 2.66
N GLY A 537 -29.35 27.90 3.45
CA GLY A 537 -29.78 29.20 2.95
C GLY A 537 -28.57 30.10 2.74
N GLY A 538 -28.38 30.58 1.53
CA GLY A 538 -27.33 31.57 1.21
C GLY A 538 -26.99 31.55 -0.27
N THR A 539 -26.60 32.68 -0.80
CA THR A 539 -26.03 32.78 -2.14
C THR A 539 -24.50 32.84 -1.97
N ILE A 540 -23.78 31.88 -2.52
CA ILE A 540 -22.33 31.95 -2.64
C ILE A 540 -22.07 32.75 -3.91
N SER A 541 -21.52 33.96 -3.78
CA SER A 541 -21.01 34.74 -4.90
C SER A 541 -19.49 34.57 -4.93
N LEU A 542 -18.99 34.01 -6.00
CA LEU A 542 -17.56 33.79 -6.20
C LEU A 542 -16.84 35.04 -6.75
N GLY A 543 -17.58 36.13 -6.96
CA GLY A 543 -17.11 37.34 -7.60
C GLY A 543 -17.30 37.33 -9.12
N ASP A 544 -17.57 38.49 -9.69
CA ASP A 544 -17.97 38.62 -11.10
C ASP A 544 -16.93 38.04 -12.09
N ASP A 545 -15.64 38.13 -11.77
CA ASP A 545 -14.54 37.62 -12.62
C ASP A 545 -14.50 36.08 -12.64
N LEU A 546 -14.88 35.38 -11.55
CA LEU A 546 -14.88 33.95 -11.46
C LEU A 546 -16.18 33.35 -12.01
N ASP A 547 -17.31 34.05 -11.80
CA ASP A 547 -18.60 33.67 -12.41
C ASP A 547 -18.51 33.77 -13.94
N GLU A 548 -17.75 34.73 -14.49
CA GLU A 548 -17.51 34.90 -15.94
C GLU A 548 -16.57 33.79 -16.47
N ALA A 549 -15.54 33.41 -15.71
CA ALA A 549 -14.62 32.32 -16.07
C ALA A 549 -15.33 30.94 -16.06
N ILE A 550 -16.18 30.69 -15.07
CA ILE A 550 -17.00 29.46 -15.00
C ILE A 550 -18.03 29.43 -16.15
N ALA A 551 -18.64 30.55 -16.48
CA ALA A 551 -19.55 30.64 -17.60
C ALA A 551 -18.85 30.39 -18.94
N GLN A 552 -17.61 30.89 -19.12
CA GLN A 552 -16.80 30.63 -20.31
C GLN A 552 -16.39 29.15 -20.41
N ALA A 553 -15.94 28.54 -19.32
CA ALA A 553 -15.60 27.12 -19.28
C ALA A 553 -16.83 26.23 -19.57
N ALA A 554 -18.00 26.59 -19.03
CA ALA A 554 -19.25 25.87 -19.32
C ALA A 554 -19.70 26.03 -20.77
N GLU A 555 -19.43 27.18 -21.41
CA GLU A 555 -19.72 27.44 -22.81
C GLU A 555 -18.76 26.68 -23.74
N GLU A 556 -17.49 26.55 -23.36
CA GLU A 556 -16.50 25.72 -24.06
C GLU A 556 -16.85 24.25 -23.98
N LEU A 557 -17.17 23.72 -22.80
CA LEU A 557 -17.64 22.33 -22.62
C LEU A 557 -18.99 22.07 -23.33
N GLY A 558 -19.90 23.05 -23.32
CA GLY A 558 -21.17 22.98 -24.05
C GLY A 558 -21.02 23.02 -25.58
N SER A 559 -19.95 23.65 -26.09
CA SER A 559 -19.67 23.71 -27.52
C SER A 559 -19.10 22.41 -28.09
N VAL A 560 -18.40 21.62 -27.26
CA VAL A 560 -17.91 20.29 -27.62
C VAL A 560 -19.05 19.27 -27.64
N ALA A 561 -20.07 19.44 -26.79
CA ALA A 561 -21.26 18.56 -26.76
C ALA A 561 -22.34 18.94 -27.82
N GLY A 562 -22.21 20.07 -28.53
CA GLY A 562 -23.25 20.70 -29.34
C GLY A 562 -23.09 20.60 -30.86
N SER A 563 -22.25 19.70 -31.43
CA SER A 563 -22.09 19.56 -32.88
C SER A 563 -23.06 18.60 -33.60
N HIS A 564 -24.16 18.20 -32.98
CA HIS A 564 -25.24 17.50 -33.67
C HIS A 564 -26.60 18.14 -33.34
N ASP A 565 -27.02 19.04 -34.13
CA ASP A 565 -28.36 19.30 -34.74
C ASP A 565 -28.67 20.78 -34.83
N ALA A 566 -28.36 21.36 -35.97
CA ALA A 566 -28.84 22.68 -36.37
C ALA A 566 -29.88 22.58 -37.47
N SER A 567 -31.16 22.55 -37.10
CA SER A 567 -32.21 23.14 -37.97
C SER A 567 -33.50 23.39 -37.19
N LYS A 568 -33.79 24.63 -36.89
CA LYS A 568 -35.04 25.41 -37.03
C LYS A 568 -35.29 26.43 -35.91
N GLY A 569 -35.42 27.68 -36.33
CA GLY A 569 -36.44 28.60 -35.83
C GLY A 569 -35.99 29.76 -34.97
N GLN A 570 -35.68 30.90 -35.62
CA GLN A 570 -35.70 32.22 -35.02
C GLN A 570 -37.07 32.57 -34.41
N GLN A 571 -37.05 33.15 -33.19
CA GLN A 571 -37.84 34.38 -32.89
C GLN A 571 -37.42 34.93 -31.53
N GLY A 572 -37.18 36.23 -31.47
CA GLY A 572 -36.70 36.99 -30.33
C GLY A 572 -37.77 37.27 -29.27
N GLY A 573 -37.31 37.56 -28.08
CA GLY A 573 -38.09 38.04 -26.93
C GLY A 573 -37.18 38.41 -25.79
N GLU A 574 -37.28 39.63 -25.29
CA GLU A 574 -36.56 40.19 -24.13
C GLU A 574 -36.65 39.27 -22.89
N GLU A 575 -35.51 38.92 -22.32
CA GLU A 575 -35.46 38.16 -21.08
C GLU A 575 -35.56 39.12 -19.86
N ALA A 576 -36.72 39.03 -19.21
CA ALA A 576 -36.84 39.41 -17.83
C ALA A 576 -36.24 38.33 -16.94
N SER A 577 -35.29 38.65 -16.07
CA SER A 577 -34.66 37.75 -15.10
C SER A 577 -35.72 37.08 -14.24
N VAL A 578 -35.91 35.76 -14.44
CA VAL A 578 -36.75 34.92 -13.58
C VAL A 578 -35.89 34.49 -12.39
N PRO A 579 -36.38 34.66 -11.13
CA PRO A 579 -35.63 34.17 -9.99
C PRO A 579 -35.50 32.65 -10.05
N ALA A 580 -34.23 32.16 -9.89
CA ALA A 580 -33.90 30.73 -9.95
C ALA A 580 -34.80 29.87 -9.05
N THR A 581 -35.29 28.78 -9.58
CA THR A 581 -36.15 27.85 -8.83
C THR A 581 -35.33 27.07 -7.78
N PRO A 582 -35.94 26.51 -6.73
CA PRO A 582 -35.22 25.68 -5.75
C PRO A 582 -34.44 24.51 -6.40
N ARG A 583 -34.87 23.98 -7.52
CA ARG A 583 -34.18 22.94 -8.28
C ARG A 583 -32.90 23.41 -8.95
N ASP A 584 -32.87 24.62 -9.45
CA ASP A 584 -31.68 25.18 -10.09
C ASP A 584 -30.60 25.44 -9.04
N ARG A 585 -30.98 25.94 -7.86
CA ARG A 585 -30.05 26.14 -6.73
C ARG A 585 -29.47 24.84 -6.17
N GLU A 586 -30.23 23.76 -6.19
CA GLU A 586 -29.78 22.44 -5.75
C GLU A 586 -28.75 21.84 -6.72
N LYS A 587 -28.90 22.11 -8.02
CA LYS A 587 -27.92 21.72 -9.04
C LYS A 587 -26.62 22.51 -8.89
N ASP A 588 -26.72 23.84 -8.77
CA ASP A 588 -25.56 24.73 -8.63
C ASP A 588 -24.76 24.41 -7.36
N MET A 589 -25.44 24.09 -6.23
CA MET A 589 -24.76 23.70 -4.99
C MET A 589 -24.05 22.34 -5.12
N ARG A 590 -24.63 21.40 -5.85
CA ARG A 590 -24.03 20.08 -6.10
C ARG A 590 -22.80 20.19 -7.01
N ASP A 591 -22.88 21.06 -8.01
CA ASP A 591 -21.78 21.32 -8.93
C ASP A 591 -20.62 22.06 -8.20
N ILE A 592 -20.92 22.99 -7.29
CA ILE A 592 -19.91 23.63 -6.42
C ILE A 592 -19.28 22.65 -5.43
N LEU A 593 -20.07 21.75 -4.83
CA LEU A 593 -19.53 20.72 -3.92
C LEU A 593 -18.66 19.71 -4.67
N ASN A 594 -19.01 19.36 -5.90
CA ASN A 594 -18.17 18.52 -6.76
C ASN A 594 -16.87 19.27 -7.14
N LEU A 595 -16.96 20.53 -7.53
CA LEU A 595 -15.80 21.36 -7.85
C LEU A 595 -14.86 21.53 -6.64
N LEU A 596 -15.40 21.78 -5.44
CA LEU A 596 -14.59 21.87 -4.20
C LEU A 596 -13.99 20.51 -3.82
N ARG A 597 -14.67 19.41 -4.08
CA ARG A 597 -14.15 18.07 -3.89
C ARG A 597 -13.01 17.78 -4.86
N ASP A 598 -13.19 18.12 -6.12
CA ASP A 598 -12.16 17.94 -7.14
C ASP A 598 -10.97 18.91 -6.91
N PHE A 599 -11.21 20.12 -6.39
CA PHE A 599 -10.16 21.06 -6.01
C PHE A 599 -9.41 20.65 -4.73
N SER A 600 -10.08 20.04 -3.77
CA SER A 600 -9.41 19.46 -2.57
C SER A 600 -8.61 18.20 -2.90
N LEU A 601 -8.97 17.49 -3.96
CA LEU A 601 -8.23 16.33 -4.48
C LEU A 601 -7.05 16.72 -5.39
N THR A 602 -7.09 17.94 -5.98
CA THR A 602 -6.04 18.42 -6.91
C THR A 602 -5.15 19.52 -6.33
N GLY A 603 -5.45 20.09 -5.17
CA GLY A 603 -4.87 21.35 -4.68
C GLY A 603 -4.10 21.31 -3.38
N GLY A 604 -3.61 20.19 -2.91
CA GLY A 604 -2.78 20.18 -1.70
C GLY A 604 -1.97 18.90 -1.59
N LEU A 605 -0.66 18.99 -1.91
CA LEU A 605 0.34 17.93 -1.67
C LEU A 605 -0.17 16.51 -1.99
N ALA A 606 -0.73 16.35 -3.18
CA ALA A 606 -1.02 15.04 -3.70
C ALA A 606 0.28 14.47 -4.26
N ALA A 607 0.89 13.53 -3.54
CA ALA A 607 1.50 12.42 -4.22
C ALA A 607 0.41 11.85 -5.14
N ASP A 608 0.66 11.80 -6.44
CA ASP A 608 -0.21 11.14 -7.40
C ASP A 608 -0.52 9.73 -6.90
N GLN A 609 -1.75 9.53 -6.43
CA GLN A 609 -2.33 8.20 -6.40
C GLN A 609 -3.18 8.10 -7.68
N PRO A 610 -2.95 7.10 -8.51
CA PRO A 610 -3.78 6.88 -9.68
C PRO A 610 -5.22 6.67 -9.20
N GLU A 611 -6.12 7.50 -9.68
CA GLU A 611 -7.55 7.28 -9.52
C GLU A 611 -7.89 5.97 -10.23
N GLY A 612 -8.24 4.94 -9.45
CA GLY A 612 -8.80 3.72 -9.98
C GLY A 612 -10.04 4.03 -10.81
N ARG A 613 -9.88 4.12 -12.11
CA ARG A 613 -11.00 4.04 -13.03
C ARG A 613 -11.58 2.65 -12.90
N SER A 614 -12.73 2.56 -12.24
CA SER A 614 -13.53 1.34 -12.22
C SER A 614 -13.83 0.92 -13.65
N GLY A 615 -13.13 -0.10 -14.12
CA GLY A 615 -13.43 -0.78 -15.37
C GLY A 615 -14.89 -1.24 -15.34
N ARG A 616 -15.67 -0.78 -16.31
CA ARG A 616 -16.98 -1.34 -16.58
C ARG A 616 -16.77 -2.71 -17.20
N HIS A 617 -16.82 -3.76 -16.41
CA HIS A 617 -17.26 -5.05 -16.91
C HIS A 617 -17.97 -5.86 -15.81
N GLY A 618 -19.12 -6.40 -16.17
CA GLY A 618 -19.83 -7.44 -15.45
C GLY A 618 -21.04 -6.94 -14.65
N GLN A 619 -22.20 -6.97 -15.27
CA GLN A 619 -23.49 -7.06 -14.58
C GLN A 619 -23.49 -8.32 -13.69
N GLY A 620 -23.07 -8.15 -12.43
CA GLY A 620 -23.20 -9.12 -11.35
C GLY A 620 -24.04 -8.50 -10.24
N GLY A 621 -25.18 -9.09 -9.96
CA GLY A 621 -26.27 -8.59 -9.15
C GLY A 621 -25.87 -7.95 -7.83
N ARG A 622 -26.49 -6.81 -7.53
CA ARG A 622 -26.56 -6.22 -6.19
C ARG A 622 -26.95 -7.29 -5.15
N PRO A 623 -26.22 -7.47 -4.06
CA PRO A 623 -26.74 -8.23 -2.93
C PRO A 623 -27.93 -7.45 -2.36
N GLY A 624 -29.05 -8.13 -2.18
CA GLY A 624 -30.24 -7.57 -1.55
C GLY A 624 -29.98 -7.20 -0.08
N PRO A 625 -30.77 -6.28 0.50
CA PRO A 625 -30.62 -5.89 1.89
C PRO A 625 -31.13 -7.02 2.79
N GLY A 626 -30.25 -7.82 3.35
CA GLY A 626 -30.64 -8.93 4.22
C GLY A 626 -29.51 -9.83 4.75
N GLY A 627 -28.25 -9.50 4.55
CA GLY A 627 -27.14 -10.21 5.17
C GLY A 627 -26.91 -9.69 6.59
N THR A 628 -27.06 -10.55 7.58
CA THR A 628 -26.67 -10.29 8.97
C THR A 628 -25.17 -9.96 9.03
N PRO A 629 -24.72 -8.94 9.83
CA PRO A 629 -23.31 -8.61 10.00
C PRO A 629 -22.62 -9.70 10.85
N GLY A 630 -22.27 -10.79 10.26
CA GLY A 630 -21.65 -11.91 10.97
C GLY A 630 -20.75 -12.78 10.11
N ASP A 631 -20.66 -12.50 8.83
CA ASP A 631 -19.96 -13.36 7.88
C ASP A 631 -18.86 -12.65 7.04
N SER A 632 -18.53 -11.39 7.34
CA SER A 632 -17.47 -10.65 6.67
C SER A 632 -16.26 -10.53 7.59
N SER A 633 -15.32 -11.47 7.50
CA SER A 633 -13.96 -11.18 7.91
C SER A 633 -13.40 -10.08 6.99
N ILE A 634 -12.50 -9.23 7.49
CA ILE A 634 -11.80 -8.21 6.69
C ILE A 634 -11.26 -8.84 5.40
N TRP A 635 -10.75 -10.06 5.46
CA TRP A 635 -10.22 -10.85 4.33
C TRP A 635 -11.27 -11.25 3.28
N ARG A 636 -12.54 -11.46 3.66
CA ARG A 636 -13.61 -11.81 2.70
C ARG A 636 -14.13 -10.61 1.93
N THR A 637 -14.10 -9.43 2.54
CA THR A 637 -14.52 -8.19 1.88
C THR A 637 -13.56 -7.80 0.75
N PHE A 638 -12.30 -8.21 0.81
CA PHE A 638 -11.27 -7.95 -0.18
C PHE A 638 -11.23 -8.97 -1.33
N SER A 639 -11.75 -10.19 -1.14
CA SER A 639 -11.74 -11.24 -2.17
C SER A 639 -12.99 -11.26 -3.07
N GLU A 640 -13.99 -10.41 -2.82
CA GLU A 640 -15.24 -10.39 -3.58
C GLU A 640 -15.46 -9.08 -4.38
N ASN A 641 -14.49 -8.17 -4.38
CA ASN A 641 -14.45 -6.98 -5.23
C ASN A 641 -13.25 -7.05 -6.16
#